data_8cd0f96749eca37d51eef411b2ba0574
#
_entry.id   8cd0f96749eca37d51eef411b2ba0574
#
_cell.length_a   1.000
_cell.length_b   1.000
_cell.length_c   1.000
_cell.angle_alpha   90.00
_cell.angle_beta   90.00
_cell.angle_gamma   90.00
#
_symmetry.space_group_name_H-M   'P 1'
#
loop_
_entity.id
_entity.type
_entity.pdbx_description
1 polymer ?
#
loop_
_entity_poly.entity_id
_entity_poly.type
_entity_poly.pdbx_seq_one_letter_code
_entity_poly.pdbx_strand_id
1 'polypeptide(L)'
;MASFSSAAVTATLKLHEHSRKYSPSSYPTEKGQSISFQKSQRFTNLDFREALSLTREGTEEVEQSFYFQLLQQCKGECSNSDTQIVHGHAMKTGAHEDVYIMSFLVNVYAKCGNMDDARKVFDNMPRRNVVAWTMLIAGYAQNSLPKHGVDVFQEMLHAGSYPSAYTLAAVINACASSYSLKLGDQFHAYTIKYHVEFDTNVGNALCSLYSKCGRLEYALKAFRRIREKNVVSWTSAVSACGDNGAAVKGLKLFLEMISENINPNEFTLTSVLSQCCGMQSLEFGRQVRTLCVKFGYESNLHVRNSLLYLYIKNGCIGEAQRLFNGMDDVSLVTWNAMIAGHAQMMELTKDNLSAWESGSEALKYFSKLNRSGTKPDLYTFSSVLSICSRIVALEQGEQIHAQIMKAGFLSDVIVGTSLVNMYNKCGSIERASKAFLEMSTRTMILWTSLITGFSQHGMSQQALHLFEDMRLTRVKPNAVTFVGVLAACGHAGMLSQAHNYFEIMQKKYKITPVMDHYEIMVDMFVRLGRLEQALNFIKKMNCVPRESIWSIFIAGCRNHGNLELGFYAAEQLLSLKPKDTETYVLLLNMYHSAGRFEDVSRARKMMKEENVGKLKDWSWISIKYKVYSFETNDKTHLESSRICKSLEDLLAKAKSLGYEMLESVEILDEEEGEKTSSPTIYHSEKLAITFGLENLPSFSPVRVVKSTLLCTDSHNFIKYVSTLSGREIIVRDSKRLHKFVNGKCSCGNFYGLL
;
A
#
# COMPACT_ATOMS: atom_id res chain seq x y z
N MET A 1 -13.23 20.08 -17.59
CA MET A 1 -11.86 20.21 -17.05
C MET A 1 -11.19 21.37 -17.76
N ALA A 2 -11.07 22.51 -17.08
CA ALA A 2 -10.46 23.69 -17.69
C ALA A 2 -8.94 23.49 -17.72
N SER A 3 -8.37 23.53 -18.92
CA SER A 3 -6.94 23.53 -19.17
C SER A 3 -6.33 24.75 -18.48
N PHE A 4 -5.57 24.53 -17.40
CA PHE A 4 -4.70 25.56 -16.87
C PHE A 4 -3.59 25.79 -17.90
N SER A 5 -3.63 26.95 -18.56
CA SER A 5 -2.68 27.26 -19.63
C SER A 5 -1.26 27.34 -19.07
N SER A 6 -0.34 26.68 -19.73
CA SER A 6 1.13 26.73 -19.51
C SER A 6 1.66 28.20 -19.42
N ALA A 7 0.89 29.15 -19.90
CA ALA A 7 1.23 30.58 -19.92
C ALA A 7 1.31 31.23 -18.51
N ALA A 8 0.54 30.75 -17.52
CA ALA A 8 0.54 31.36 -16.19
C ALA A 8 1.83 31.10 -15.41
N VAL A 9 2.39 29.90 -15.54
CA VAL A 9 3.67 29.54 -14.87
C VAL A 9 4.86 30.18 -15.59
N THR A 10 4.78 30.31 -16.92
CA THR A 10 5.83 30.96 -17.74
C THR A 10 5.84 32.47 -17.54
N ALA A 11 4.69 33.11 -17.30
CA ALA A 11 4.61 34.55 -17.03
C ALA A 11 5.25 34.91 -15.68
N THR A 12 5.06 34.05 -14.64
CA THR A 12 5.70 34.24 -13.32
C THR A 12 7.22 34.02 -13.38
N LEU A 13 7.70 33.22 -14.32
CA LEU A 13 9.14 32.97 -14.53
C LEU A 13 9.87 34.13 -15.18
N LYS A 14 9.18 34.97 -16.00
CA LYS A 14 9.80 36.14 -16.70
C LYS A 14 9.96 37.38 -15.81
N LEU A 15 9.26 37.49 -14.69
CA LEU A 15 9.32 38.65 -13.79
C LEU A 15 10.52 38.64 -12.82
N HIS A 16 11.27 37.55 -12.74
CA HIS A 16 12.36 37.39 -11.77
C HIS A 16 13.79 37.60 -12.33
N GLU A 17 13.96 37.92 -13.60
CA GLU A 17 15.32 38.19 -14.14
C GLU A 17 15.91 39.57 -13.79
N HIS A 18 15.15 40.47 -13.17
CA HIS A 18 15.60 41.85 -12.93
C HIS A 18 15.95 42.24 -11.50
N SER A 19 16.03 41.35 -10.53
CA SER A 19 16.42 41.71 -9.13
C SER A 19 17.65 40.99 -8.60
N ARG A 20 18.76 41.12 -9.31
CA ARG A 20 20.10 40.91 -8.72
C ARG A 20 20.81 42.23 -8.61
N LYS A 21 20.60 42.95 -7.50
CA LYS A 21 21.50 43.97 -6.93
C LYS A 21 20.80 44.60 -5.72
N TYR A 22 21.01 44.07 -4.53
CA TYR A 22 21.04 44.84 -3.29
C TYR A 22 21.71 43.97 -2.21
N SER A 23 22.89 44.39 -1.79
CA SER A 23 23.59 43.92 -0.61
C SER A 23 22.93 44.46 0.66
N PRO A 24 22.88 43.71 1.78
CA PRO A 24 22.29 44.23 3.01
C PRO A 24 23.21 45.30 3.61
N SER A 25 22.63 46.47 3.85
CA SER A 25 23.21 47.56 4.58
C SER A 25 23.37 47.21 6.06
N SER A 26 24.55 47.51 6.56
CA SER A 26 25.01 47.43 7.95
C SER A 26 24.18 48.23 8.92
N TYR A 27 23.72 47.61 9.99
CA TYR A 27 23.27 48.30 11.21
C TYR A 27 24.46 48.68 12.09
N PRO A 28 24.46 49.83 12.79
CA PRO A 28 25.58 50.28 13.56
C PRO A 28 25.68 49.49 14.88
N THR A 29 26.84 48.91 15.12
CA THR A 29 27.20 48.27 16.38
C THR A 29 27.62 49.31 17.42
N GLU A 30 26.87 49.42 18.50
CA GLU A 30 27.32 50.07 19.72
C GLU A 30 28.47 49.29 20.36
N LYS A 31 29.55 50.00 20.67
CA LYS A 31 30.71 49.51 21.38
C LYS A 31 30.34 49.26 22.86
N GLY A 32 30.19 48.00 23.26
CA GLY A 32 29.91 47.64 24.65
C GLY A 32 29.86 46.16 24.98
N GLN A 33 30.08 45.25 24.02
CA GLN A 33 29.88 43.82 24.26
C GLN A 33 31.08 42.89 23.93
N SER A 34 32.30 43.38 23.88
CA SER A 34 33.44 42.54 23.47
C SER A 34 34.03 41.65 24.59
N ILE A 35 33.59 41.78 25.85
CA ILE A 35 34.11 40.96 26.96
C ILE A 35 33.25 39.73 27.26
N SER A 36 31.93 39.76 26.94
CA SER A 36 31.03 38.60 27.16
C SER A 36 31.15 37.54 26.08
N PHE A 37 31.55 37.90 24.84
CA PHE A 37 31.60 36.96 23.69
C PHE A 37 32.80 35.98 23.80
N GLN A 38 33.87 36.33 24.45
CA GLN A 38 35.03 35.43 24.64
C GLN A 38 34.82 34.39 25.75
N LYS A 39 33.98 34.68 26.77
CA LYS A 39 33.61 33.70 27.81
C LYS A 39 32.61 32.64 27.28
N SER A 40 31.72 33.01 26.39
CA SER A 40 30.70 32.07 25.82
C SER A 40 31.31 31.03 24.88
N GLN A 41 32.44 31.31 24.21
CA GLN A 41 33.13 30.35 23.33
C GLN A 41 33.90 29.25 24.06
N ARG A 42 34.15 29.40 25.37
CA ARG A 42 34.87 28.38 26.17
C ARG A 42 34.00 27.14 26.46
N PHE A 43 32.68 27.24 26.44
CA PHE A 43 31.76 26.15 26.82
C PHE A 43 31.22 25.33 25.64
N THR A 44 31.45 25.74 24.41
CA THR A 44 30.96 25.05 23.22
C THR A 44 31.65 23.73 22.87
N ASN A 45 32.78 23.41 23.54
CA ASN A 45 33.59 22.20 23.31
C ASN A 45 33.82 21.34 24.56
N LEU A 46 33.16 21.63 25.69
CA LEU A 46 33.32 20.85 26.95
C LEU A 46 32.20 19.79 27.02
N ASP A 47 32.58 18.60 27.49
CA ASP A 47 31.61 17.56 27.83
C ASP A 47 30.64 18.11 28.89
N PHE A 48 29.34 17.80 28.73
CA PHE A 48 28.26 18.27 29.59
C PHE A 48 28.54 18.11 31.09
N ARG A 49 29.20 17.00 31.49
CA ARG A 49 29.58 16.72 32.87
C ARG A 49 30.75 17.56 33.35
N GLU A 50 31.69 17.90 32.48
CA GLU A 50 32.80 18.82 32.76
C GLU A 50 32.29 20.26 32.94
N ALA A 51 31.36 20.71 32.09
CA ALA A 51 30.76 22.04 32.23
C ALA A 51 30.05 22.23 33.59
N LEU A 52 29.36 21.17 34.07
CA LEU A 52 28.72 21.17 35.39
C LEU A 52 29.72 21.02 36.57
N SER A 53 30.85 20.34 36.38
CA SER A 53 31.88 20.20 37.45
C SER A 53 32.64 21.50 37.69
N LEU A 54 32.90 22.30 36.67
CA LEU A 54 33.53 23.60 36.76
C LEU A 54 32.73 24.64 37.55
N THR A 55 31.39 24.50 37.56
CA THR A 55 30.51 25.37 38.38
C THR A 55 30.43 24.92 39.84
N ARG A 56 31.01 23.78 40.21
CA ARG A 56 31.00 23.22 41.59
C ARG A 56 32.13 23.81 42.49
N GLU A 57 33.15 24.40 41.91
CA GLU A 57 34.38 24.79 42.62
C GLU A 57 34.47 26.27 43.02
N GLY A 58 33.45 27.11 42.78
CA GLY A 58 33.57 28.42 43.39
C GLY A 58 32.71 29.54 42.86
N THR A 59 32.08 30.23 43.72
CA THR A 59 31.96 31.70 43.93
C THR A 59 31.64 32.62 42.74
N GLU A 60 31.33 32.17 41.56
CA GLU A 60 30.77 33.02 40.50
C GLU A 60 29.25 32.75 40.38
N GLU A 61 28.47 33.84 40.42
CA GLU A 61 27.03 33.78 40.05
C GLU A 61 26.92 33.13 38.69
N VAL A 62 26.29 31.94 38.64
CA VAL A 62 26.07 31.21 37.41
C VAL A 62 25.03 32.00 36.59
N GLU A 63 25.47 32.66 35.53
CA GLU A 63 24.62 33.49 34.69
C GLU A 63 23.46 32.67 34.12
N GLN A 64 22.27 33.25 34.01
CA GLN A 64 21.09 32.65 33.39
C GLN A 64 21.40 32.07 31.99
N SER A 65 22.28 32.72 31.23
CA SER A 65 22.77 32.33 29.91
C SER A 65 23.35 30.91 29.88
N PHE A 66 24.04 30.49 30.93
CA PHE A 66 24.61 29.15 31.08
C PHE A 66 23.52 28.04 31.13
N TYR A 67 22.51 28.22 31.97
CA TYR A 67 21.42 27.27 32.06
C TYR A 67 20.65 27.16 30.74
N PHE A 68 20.43 28.29 30.05
CA PHE A 68 19.75 28.26 28.74
C PHE A 68 20.54 27.47 27.70
N GLN A 69 21.85 27.60 27.65
CA GLN A 69 22.70 26.84 26.72
C GLN A 69 22.64 25.33 27.00
N LEU A 70 22.83 24.93 28.27
CA LEU A 70 22.71 23.51 28.67
C LEU A 70 21.34 22.92 28.38
N LEU A 71 20.28 23.63 28.72
CA LEU A 71 18.94 23.20 28.48
C LEU A 71 18.59 23.16 26.98
N GLN A 72 19.22 24.03 26.17
CA GLN A 72 19.05 23.98 24.71
C GLN A 72 19.73 22.74 24.10
N GLN A 73 20.91 22.35 24.65
CA GLN A 73 21.56 21.11 24.26
C GLN A 73 20.70 19.88 24.65
N CYS A 74 20.24 19.79 25.90
CA CYS A 74 19.35 18.73 26.35
C CYS A 74 18.08 18.63 25.47
N LYS A 75 17.53 19.77 25.06
CA LYS A 75 16.37 19.83 24.16
C LYS A 75 16.69 19.31 22.77
N GLY A 76 17.90 19.54 22.25
CA GLY A 76 18.36 19.04 20.95
C GLY A 76 18.53 17.51 20.96
N GLU A 77 19.11 16.98 22.01
CA GLU A 77 19.41 15.55 22.17
C GLU A 77 18.24 14.73 22.75
N CYS A 78 17.18 15.39 23.21
CA CYS A 78 16.02 14.80 23.90
C CYS A 78 16.44 13.90 25.08
N SER A 79 17.50 14.28 25.83
CA SER A 79 18.03 13.49 26.94
C SER A 79 17.32 13.84 28.26
N ASN A 80 16.52 12.90 28.77
CA ASN A 80 15.86 13.02 30.06
C ASN A 80 16.87 12.99 31.23
N SER A 81 17.91 12.17 31.14
CA SER A 81 18.92 12.03 32.20
C SER A 81 19.72 13.34 32.40
N ASP A 82 20.13 13.95 31.30
CA ASP A 82 20.88 15.20 31.34
C ASP A 82 20.00 16.37 31.81
N THR A 83 18.73 16.38 31.38
CA THR A 83 17.74 17.36 31.89
C THR A 83 17.56 17.24 33.40
N GLN A 84 17.51 16.02 33.95
CA GLN A 84 17.40 15.81 35.40
C GLN A 84 18.67 16.28 36.15
N ILE A 85 19.85 16.10 35.55
CA ILE A 85 21.11 16.58 36.14
C ILE A 85 21.10 18.11 36.19
N VAL A 86 20.74 18.80 35.10
CA VAL A 86 20.62 20.27 35.05
C VAL A 86 19.57 20.78 36.05
N HIS A 87 18.45 20.12 36.14
CA HIS A 87 17.40 20.45 37.11
C HIS A 87 17.90 20.33 38.56
N GLY A 88 18.56 19.19 38.89
CA GLY A 88 19.15 19.00 40.21
C GLY A 88 20.22 20.02 40.54
N HIS A 89 21.02 20.48 39.58
CA HIS A 89 21.96 21.53 39.74
C HIS A 89 21.31 22.90 39.97
N ALA A 90 20.29 23.25 39.17
CA ALA A 90 19.49 24.47 39.35
C ALA A 90 18.83 24.54 40.74
N MET A 91 18.36 23.42 41.29
CA MET A 91 17.82 23.33 42.66
C MET A 91 18.90 23.59 43.70
N LYS A 92 20.14 23.14 43.52
CA LYS A 92 21.24 23.32 44.49
C LYS A 92 21.82 24.75 44.49
N THR A 93 21.83 25.39 43.34
CA THR A 93 22.40 26.76 43.17
C THR A 93 21.41 27.86 43.43
N GLY A 94 20.12 27.53 43.73
CA GLY A 94 19.09 28.52 43.89
C GLY A 94 18.48 29.04 42.56
N ALA A 95 19.00 28.61 41.41
CA ALA A 95 18.50 29.01 40.09
C ALA A 95 17.04 28.58 39.82
N HIS A 96 16.47 27.70 40.64
CA HIS A 96 15.05 27.30 40.61
C HIS A 96 14.10 28.43 41.01
N GLU A 97 14.57 29.52 41.60
CA GLU A 97 13.74 30.73 41.87
C GLU A 97 13.51 31.54 40.60
N ASP A 98 14.35 31.33 39.57
CA ASP A 98 14.19 32.03 38.31
C ASP A 98 13.07 31.39 37.47
N VAL A 99 12.01 32.18 37.24
CA VAL A 99 10.80 31.79 36.50
C VAL A 99 11.12 31.43 35.05
N TYR A 100 12.14 32.05 34.44
CA TYR A 100 12.50 31.78 33.03
C TYR A 100 13.22 30.43 32.89
N ILE A 101 14.18 30.14 33.78
CA ILE A 101 14.90 28.86 33.82
C ILE A 101 13.88 27.71 34.05
N MET A 102 13.01 27.87 35.05
CA MET A 102 11.99 26.82 35.32
C MET A 102 10.98 26.67 34.20
N SER A 103 10.53 27.76 33.57
CA SER A 103 9.68 27.66 32.37
C SER A 103 10.36 26.90 31.23
N PHE A 104 11.67 27.13 31.04
CA PHE A 104 12.41 26.43 30.01
C PHE A 104 12.64 24.96 30.36
N LEU A 105 12.84 24.60 31.64
CA LEU A 105 12.88 23.21 32.12
C LEU A 105 11.54 22.48 31.82
N VAL A 106 10.40 23.12 32.07
CA VAL A 106 9.08 22.57 31.69
C VAL A 106 9.04 22.25 30.19
N ASN A 107 9.53 23.17 29.34
CA ASN A 107 9.57 22.96 27.88
C ASN A 107 10.50 21.80 27.48
N VAL A 108 11.68 21.66 28.13
CA VAL A 108 12.62 20.58 27.83
C VAL A 108 12.05 19.22 28.22
N TYR A 109 11.54 19.09 29.46
CA TYR A 109 10.86 17.84 29.87
C TYR A 109 9.70 17.46 28.96
N ALA A 110 8.88 18.44 28.58
CA ALA A 110 7.77 18.20 27.63
C ALA A 110 8.28 17.72 26.26
N LYS A 111 9.35 18.32 25.74
CA LYS A 111 9.99 17.90 24.48
C LYS A 111 10.57 16.49 24.53
N CYS A 112 11.15 16.12 25.69
CA CYS A 112 11.69 14.78 25.92
C CYS A 112 10.59 13.73 26.21
N GLY A 113 9.33 14.09 26.16
CA GLY A 113 8.20 13.18 26.40
C GLY A 113 7.86 12.94 27.87
N ASN A 114 8.57 13.55 28.80
CA ASN A 114 8.38 13.36 30.24
C ASN A 114 7.41 14.42 30.82
N MET A 115 6.12 14.22 30.57
CA MET A 115 5.07 15.16 31.01
C MET A 115 4.85 15.17 32.54
N ASP A 116 5.15 14.07 33.22
CA ASP A 116 5.00 13.97 34.69
C ASP A 116 5.99 14.88 35.40
N ASP A 117 7.26 14.87 35.00
CA ASP A 117 8.25 15.75 35.57
C ASP A 117 8.04 17.21 35.12
N ALA A 118 7.62 17.44 33.86
CA ALA A 118 7.23 18.78 33.41
C ALA A 118 6.11 19.38 34.30
N ARG A 119 5.12 18.58 34.66
CA ARG A 119 4.02 19.00 35.54
C ARG A 119 4.52 19.26 36.96
N LYS A 120 5.36 18.38 37.53
CA LYS A 120 5.92 18.58 38.88
C LYS A 120 6.77 19.85 38.94
N VAL A 121 7.61 20.11 37.94
CA VAL A 121 8.41 21.37 37.88
C VAL A 121 7.51 22.57 37.85
N PHE A 122 6.44 22.53 37.03
CA PHE A 122 5.47 23.62 36.95
C PHE A 122 4.71 23.85 38.26
N ASP A 123 4.29 22.78 38.94
CA ASP A 123 3.54 22.88 40.20
C ASP A 123 4.40 23.43 41.34
N ASN A 124 5.69 23.19 41.34
CA ASN A 124 6.67 23.67 42.32
C ASN A 124 7.18 25.10 42.04
N MET A 125 6.76 25.75 40.94
CA MET A 125 7.15 27.13 40.64
C MET A 125 6.52 28.10 41.62
N PRO A 126 7.35 28.96 42.27
CA PRO A 126 6.83 29.98 43.23
C PRO A 126 5.91 30.99 42.55
N ARG A 127 6.23 31.39 41.34
CA ARG A 127 5.45 32.28 40.47
C ARG A 127 5.30 31.67 39.10
N ARG A 128 4.11 31.70 38.55
CA ARG A 128 3.81 31.17 37.22
C ARG A 128 3.52 32.32 36.26
N ASN A 129 4.37 32.50 35.24
CA ASN A 129 4.10 33.50 34.22
C ASN A 129 3.35 32.87 33.04
N VAL A 130 2.83 33.71 32.13
CA VAL A 130 2.09 33.28 30.94
C VAL A 130 2.91 32.32 30.06
N VAL A 131 4.25 32.45 30.06
CA VAL A 131 5.15 31.60 29.30
C VAL A 131 5.16 30.18 29.86
N ALA A 132 5.28 29.99 31.17
CA ALA A 132 5.23 28.69 31.83
C ALA A 132 3.90 27.95 31.55
N TRP A 133 2.77 28.65 31.68
CA TRP A 133 1.48 28.09 31.30
C TRP A 133 1.42 27.65 29.85
N THR A 134 1.91 28.50 28.92
CA THR A 134 1.89 28.23 27.50
C THR A 134 2.77 27.01 27.16
N MET A 135 3.96 26.90 27.79
CA MET A 135 4.87 25.78 27.55
C MET A 135 4.30 24.45 28.02
N LEU A 136 3.62 24.43 29.18
CA LEU A 136 2.98 23.23 29.69
C LEU A 136 1.79 22.79 28.80
N ILE A 137 0.95 23.74 28.38
CA ILE A 137 -0.17 23.49 27.47
C ILE A 137 0.33 22.94 26.13
N ALA A 138 1.34 23.57 25.54
CA ALA A 138 1.95 23.13 24.29
C ALA A 138 2.60 21.75 24.44
N GLY A 139 3.23 21.48 25.59
CA GLY A 139 3.80 20.18 25.93
C GLY A 139 2.76 19.06 25.93
N TYR A 140 1.64 19.25 26.59
CA TYR A 140 0.54 18.28 26.59
C TYR A 140 -0.03 18.05 25.17
N ALA A 141 -0.16 19.11 24.37
CA ALA A 141 -0.61 19.01 22.99
C ALA A 141 0.35 18.16 22.11
N GLN A 142 1.66 18.36 22.28
CA GLN A 142 2.70 17.64 21.52
C GLN A 142 2.82 16.16 21.92
N ASN A 143 2.58 15.86 23.20
CA ASN A 143 2.68 14.50 23.74
C ASN A 143 1.36 13.70 23.65
N SER A 144 0.45 14.07 22.75
CA SER A 144 -0.80 13.36 22.52
C SER A 144 -1.75 13.30 23.75
N LEU A 145 -1.61 14.28 24.66
CA LEU A 145 -2.44 14.44 25.86
C LEU A 145 -3.29 15.74 25.82
N PRO A 146 -4.05 15.99 24.73
CA PRO A 146 -4.68 17.30 24.50
C PRO A 146 -5.71 17.68 25.56
N LYS A 147 -6.37 16.71 26.21
CA LYS A 147 -7.34 16.98 27.29
C LYS A 147 -6.68 17.68 28.47
N HIS A 148 -5.53 17.18 28.92
CA HIS A 148 -4.78 17.82 30.02
C HIS A 148 -4.31 19.24 29.65
N GLY A 149 -3.99 19.50 28.36
CA GLY A 149 -3.68 20.85 27.89
C GLY A 149 -4.86 21.81 28.05
N VAL A 150 -6.09 21.34 27.80
CA VAL A 150 -7.32 22.12 28.02
C VAL A 150 -7.57 22.34 29.52
N ASP A 151 -7.34 21.31 30.35
CA ASP A 151 -7.51 21.42 31.82
C ASP A 151 -6.56 22.48 32.41
N VAL A 152 -5.27 22.44 31.97
CA VAL A 152 -4.27 23.45 32.39
C VAL A 152 -4.62 24.85 31.91
N PHE A 153 -5.25 24.99 30.75
CA PHE A 153 -5.76 26.29 30.31
C PHE A 153 -6.88 26.81 31.24
N GLN A 154 -7.78 25.94 31.70
CA GLN A 154 -8.81 26.32 32.69
C GLN A 154 -8.19 26.74 34.03
N GLU A 155 -7.18 25.96 34.50
CA GLU A 155 -6.39 26.32 35.69
C GLU A 155 -5.77 27.73 35.56
N MET A 156 -5.17 28.03 34.38
CA MET A 156 -4.61 29.35 34.07
C MET A 156 -5.65 30.48 34.24
N LEU A 157 -6.86 30.27 33.69
CA LEU A 157 -7.93 31.26 33.81
C LEU A 157 -8.40 31.43 35.27
N HIS A 158 -8.53 30.32 36.02
CA HIS A 158 -8.87 30.34 37.43
C HIS A 158 -7.80 31.06 38.29
N ALA A 159 -6.53 30.93 37.88
CA ALA A 159 -5.43 31.67 38.53
C ALA A 159 -5.37 33.16 38.15
N GLY A 160 -6.37 33.66 37.39
CA GLY A 160 -6.45 35.06 36.98
C GLY A 160 -5.42 35.49 35.94
N SER A 161 -4.73 34.53 35.29
CA SER A 161 -3.73 34.81 34.26
C SER A 161 -4.37 34.97 32.88
N TYR A 162 -4.10 36.08 32.19
CA TYR A 162 -4.63 36.33 30.86
C TYR A 162 -3.86 35.56 29.77
N PRO A 163 -4.56 34.82 28.89
CA PRO A 163 -3.88 34.06 27.82
C PRO A 163 -3.33 35.01 26.75
N SER A 164 -2.13 34.71 26.29
CA SER A 164 -1.53 35.38 25.13
C SER A 164 -1.99 34.73 23.81
N ALA A 165 -1.69 35.35 22.66
CA ALA A 165 -1.91 34.76 21.34
C ALA A 165 -1.25 33.39 21.22
N TYR A 166 -0.02 33.21 21.73
CA TYR A 166 0.68 31.96 21.79
C TYR A 166 -0.02 30.90 22.63
N THR A 167 -0.59 31.28 23.77
CA THR A 167 -1.35 30.37 24.63
C THR A 167 -2.62 29.87 23.94
N LEU A 168 -3.37 30.78 23.32
CA LEU A 168 -4.56 30.40 22.55
C LEU A 168 -4.22 29.52 21.35
N ALA A 169 -3.16 29.84 20.62
CA ALA A 169 -2.68 28.98 19.53
C ALA A 169 -2.31 27.57 20.03
N ALA A 170 -1.65 27.46 21.20
CA ALA A 170 -1.28 26.16 21.79
C ALA A 170 -2.50 25.31 22.15
N VAL A 171 -3.53 25.92 22.79
CA VAL A 171 -4.76 25.20 23.13
C VAL A 171 -5.56 24.82 21.88
N ILE A 172 -5.63 25.68 20.88
CA ILE A 172 -6.29 25.39 19.60
C ILE A 172 -5.59 24.22 18.90
N ASN A 173 -4.26 24.17 18.91
CA ASN A 173 -3.51 23.04 18.39
C ASN A 173 -3.77 21.75 19.17
N ALA A 174 -3.96 21.81 20.51
CA ALA A 174 -4.40 20.66 21.30
C ALA A 174 -5.78 20.16 20.86
N CYS A 175 -6.72 21.06 20.61
CA CYS A 175 -8.04 20.71 20.06
C CYS A 175 -7.94 20.10 18.64
N ALA A 176 -7.03 20.61 17.81
CA ALA A 176 -6.76 20.07 16.47
C ALA A 176 -6.21 18.63 16.54
N SER A 177 -5.35 18.34 17.52
CA SER A 177 -4.78 17.00 17.71
C SER A 177 -5.81 15.99 18.23
N SER A 178 -6.82 16.45 18.97
CA SER A 178 -7.94 15.63 19.46
C SER A 178 -9.15 15.57 18.53
N TYR A 179 -9.08 16.20 17.36
CA TYR A 179 -10.22 16.34 16.44
C TYR A 179 -11.49 16.90 17.09
N SER A 180 -11.35 17.72 18.12
CA SER A 180 -12.47 18.25 18.92
C SER A 180 -12.95 19.60 18.40
N LEU A 181 -13.89 19.56 17.43
CA LEU A 181 -14.46 20.77 16.84
C LEU A 181 -15.17 21.65 17.88
N LYS A 182 -15.98 21.04 18.77
CA LYS A 182 -16.76 21.82 19.79
C LYS A 182 -15.87 22.65 20.71
N LEU A 183 -14.76 22.07 21.19
CA LEU A 183 -13.82 22.82 22.04
C LEU A 183 -13.05 23.84 21.18
N GLY A 184 -12.69 23.48 19.94
CA GLY A 184 -12.04 24.39 19.01
C GLY A 184 -12.87 25.65 18.74
N ASP A 185 -14.17 25.52 18.52
CA ASP A 185 -15.09 26.64 18.32
C ASP A 185 -15.19 27.55 19.58
N GLN A 186 -15.16 26.97 20.79
CA GLN A 186 -15.12 27.74 22.04
C GLN A 186 -13.83 28.56 22.13
N PHE A 187 -12.66 27.94 21.82
CA PHE A 187 -11.39 28.65 21.84
C PHE A 187 -11.29 29.70 20.72
N HIS A 188 -11.89 29.46 19.57
CA HIS A 188 -12.04 30.50 18.55
C HIS A 188 -12.82 31.70 19.06
N ALA A 189 -13.90 31.49 19.82
CA ALA A 189 -14.62 32.60 20.50
C ALA A 189 -13.72 33.36 21.50
N TYR A 190 -12.83 32.67 22.23
CA TYR A 190 -11.85 33.34 23.08
C TYR A 190 -10.86 34.19 22.26
N THR A 191 -10.46 33.79 21.06
CA THR A 191 -9.55 34.60 20.20
C THR A 191 -10.23 35.92 19.82
N ILE A 192 -11.53 35.90 19.57
CA ILE A 192 -12.33 37.12 19.30
C ILE A 192 -12.43 37.98 20.57
N LYS A 193 -12.74 37.36 21.73
CA LYS A 193 -12.86 38.05 23.02
C LYS A 193 -11.59 38.81 23.43
N TYR A 194 -10.41 38.22 23.11
CA TYR A 194 -9.12 38.82 23.43
C TYR A 194 -8.51 39.62 22.27
N HIS A 195 -9.25 39.84 21.18
CA HIS A 195 -8.85 40.63 20.00
C HIS A 195 -7.57 40.14 19.33
N VAL A 196 -7.32 38.80 19.34
CA VAL A 196 -6.15 38.17 18.74
C VAL A 196 -6.49 37.34 17.49
N GLU A 197 -7.71 37.46 16.94
CA GLU A 197 -8.15 36.66 15.77
C GLU A 197 -7.39 36.95 14.49
N PHE A 198 -6.66 38.07 14.40
CA PHE A 198 -5.85 38.46 13.25
C PHE A 198 -4.38 38.09 13.41
N ASP A 199 -3.99 37.56 14.58
CA ASP A 199 -2.63 37.12 14.85
C ASP A 199 -2.24 35.92 13.96
N THR A 200 -1.00 35.93 13.46
CA THR A 200 -0.50 34.90 12.55
C THR A 200 -0.47 33.51 13.19
N ASN A 201 -0.08 33.39 14.46
CA ASN A 201 0.00 32.09 15.15
C ASN A 201 -1.39 31.53 15.44
N VAL A 202 -2.31 32.39 15.86
CA VAL A 202 -3.71 32.03 16.10
C VAL A 202 -4.39 31.61 14.80
N GLY A 203 -4.21 32.38 13.73
CA GLY A 203 -4.77 32.08 12.42
C GLY A 203 -4.27 30.74 11.86
N ASN A 204 -2.95 30.46 12.02
CA ASN A 204 -2.36 29.18 11.62
C ASN A 204 -2.93 28.01 12.44
N ALA A 205 -3.09 28.18 13.75
CA ALA A 205 -3.68 27.15 14.62
C ALA A 205 -5.15 26.89 14.28
N LEU A 206 -5.96 27.94 14.01
CA LEU A 206 -7.34 27.82 13.55
C LEU A 206 -7.45 27.15 12.19
N CYS A 207 -6.55 27.49 11.25
CA CYS A 207 -6.48 26.83 9.94
C CYS A 207 -6.23 25.32 10.10
N SER A 208 -5.26 24.94 10.94
CA SER A 208 -4.97 23.55 11.25
C SER A 208 -6.13 22.82 11.93
N LEU A 209 -6.79 23.45 12.92
CA LEU A 209 -7.95 22.90 13.62
C LEU A 209 -9.07 22.56 12.64
N TYR A 210 -9.51 23.56 11.88
CA TYR A 210 -10.63 23.38 10.95
C TYR A 210 -10.30 22.41 9.82
N SER A 211 -9.04 22.38 9.36
CA SER A 211 -8.57 21.38 8.38
C SER A 211 -8.73 19.97 8.91
N LYS A 212 -8.18 19.69 10.10
CA LYS A 212 -8.22 18.35 10.72
C LYS A 212 -9.65 17.91 11.07
N CYS A 213 -10.54 18.87 11.36
CA CYS A 213 -11.96 18.58 11.60
C CYS A 213 -12.81 18.48 10.31
N GLY A 214 -12.20 18.49 9.11
CA GLY A 214 -12.92 18.37 7.84
C GLY A 214 -13.73 19.61 7.45
N ARG A 215 -13.38 20.79 7.98
CA ARG A 215 -14.09 22.06 7.75
C ARG A 215 -13.26 23.04 6.93
N LEU A 216 -12.90 22.64 5.68
CA LEU A 216 -12.01 23.40 4.83
C LEU A 216 -12.40 24.88 4.65
N GLU A 217 -13.69 25.18 4.47
CA GLU A 217 -14.12 26.57 4.25
C GLU A 217 -13.82 27.47 5.45
N TYR A 218 -13.94 26.93 6.68
CA TYR A 218 -13.56 27.67 7.90
C TYR A 218 -12.04 27.80 8.02
N ALA A 219 -11.28 26.79 7.63
CA ALA A 219 -9.83 26.85 7.60
C ALA A 219 -9.34 27.97 6.65
N LEU A 220 -9.90 28.04 5.44
CA LEU A 220 -9.56 29.09 4.46
C LEU A 220 -10.04 30.49 4.92
N LYS A 221 -11.17 30.58 5.62
CA LYS A 221 -11.62 31.86 6.22
C LYS A 221 -10.64 32.31 7.29
N ALA A 222 -10.16 31.41 8.16
CA ALA A 222 -9.14 31.74 9.16
C ALA A 222 -7.84 32.23 8.50
N PHE A 223 -7.35 31.52 7.49
CA PHE A 223 -6.17 31.93 6.72
C PHE A 223 -6.32 33.32 6.09
N ARG A 224 -7.48 33.63 5.48
CA ARG A 224 -7.72 34.95 4.84
C ARG A 224 -7.74 36.11 5.84
N ARG A 225 -8.09 35.85 7.11
CA ARG A 225 -8.13 36.86 8.18
C ARG A 225 -6.74 37.19 8.75
N ILE A 226 -5.73 36.37 8.51
CA ILE A 226 -4.37 36.68 8.96
C ILE A 226 -3.89 37.96 8.28
N ARG A 227 -3.46 38.95 9.07
CA ARG A 227 -2.96 40.22 8.54
C ARG A 227 -1.62 40.05 7.83
N GLU A 228 -0.66 39.49 8.53
CA GLU A 228 0.69 39.22 8.00
C GLU A 228 0.86 37.72 7.76
N LYS A 229 0.74 37.32 6.49
CA LYS A 229 0.90 35.92 6.12
C LYS A 229 2.37 35.59 5.92
N ASN A 230 2.85 34.62 6.67
CA ASN A 230 4.20 34.06 6.49
C ASN A 230 4.17 32.71 5.77
N VAL A 231 5.34 32.12 5.51
CA VAL A 231 5.47 30.81 4.83
C VAL A 231 4.63 29.72 5.54
N VAL A 232 4.55 29.76 6.89
CA VAL A 232 3.78 28.77 7.67
C VAL A 232 2.28 28.93 7.40
N SER A 233 1.78 30.16 7.28
CA SER A 233 0.37 30.44 6.99
C SER A 233 -0.04 29.87 5.63
N TRP A 234 0.76 30.13 4.60
CA TRP A 234 0.52 29.61 3.27
C TRP A 234 0.63 28.08 3.22
N THR A 235 1.67 27.51 3.85
CA THR A 235 1.83 26.06 3.96
C THR A 235 0.63 25.41 4.64
N SER A 236 0.15 25.98 5.74
CA SER A 236 -1.03 25.48 6.46
C SER A 236 -2.29 25.48 5.58
N ALA A 237 -2.51 26.56 4.81
CA ALA A 237 -3.65 26.66 3.90
C ALA A 237 -3.55 25.69 2.71
N VAL A 238 -2.36 25.55 2.13
CA VAL A 238 -2.11 24.57 1.05
C VAL A 238 -2.31 23.15 1.56
N SER A 239 -1.74 22.80 2.72
CA SER A 239 -1.90 21.46 3.32
C SER A 239 -3.36 21.18 3.67
N ALA A 240 -4.08 22.18 4.21
CA ALA A 240 -5.51 22.05 4.50
C ALA A 240 -6.34 21.66 3.28
N CYS A 241 -6.01 22.21 2.13
CA CYS A 241 -6.66 21.83 0.87
C CYS A 241 -6.34 20.37 0.47
N GLY A 242 -5.11 19.93 0.67
CA GLY A 242 -4.69 18.54 0.39
C GLY A 242 -5.41 17.54 1.29
N ASP A 243 -5.40 17.78 2.60
CA ASP A 243 -6.03 16.91 3.60
C ASP A 243 -7.54 16.76 3.40
N ASN A 244 -8.19 17.77 2.83
CA ASN A 244 -9.63 17.79 2.57
C ASN A 244 -10.01 17.48 1.11
N GLY A 245 -9.10 16.92 0.31
CA GLY A 245 -9.38 16.50 -1.07
C GLY A 245 -9.61 17.64 -2.07
N ALA A 246 -9.28 18.88 -1.72
CA ALA A 246 -9.47 20.06 -2.57
C ALA A 246 -8.16 20.49 -3.28
N ALA A 247 -7.45 19.53 -3.85
CA ALA A 247 -6.11 19.71 -4.44
C ALA A 247 -6.02 20.89 -5.43
N VAL A 248 -7.04 21.10 -6.27
CA VAL A 248 -7.07 22.24 -7.21
C VAL A 248 -7.04 23.60 -6.50
N LYS A 249 -7.74 23.71 -5.35
CA LYS A 249 -7.71 24.95 -4.55
C LYS A 249 -6.33 25.14 -3.91
N GLY A 250 -5.71 24.06 -3.43
CA GLY A 250 -4.37 24.09 -2.84
C GLY A 250 -3.30 24.53 -3.85
N LEU A 251 -3.36 24.03 -5.08
CA LEU A 251 -2.45 24.46 -6.16
C LEU A 251 -2.63 25.93 -6.51
N LYS A 252 -3.88 26.44 -6.52
CA LYS A 252 -4.13 27.88 -6.72
C LYS A 252 -3.49 28.71 -5.62
N LEU A 253 -3.67 28.34 -4.36
CA LEU A 253 -3.04 29.02 -3.22
C LEU A 253 -1.50 28.97 -3.30
N PHE A 254 -0.95 27.88 -3.77
CA PHE A 254 0.50 27.78 -3.98
C PHE A 254 1.00 28.76 -5.07
N LEU A 255 0.25 28.92 -6.16
CA LEU A 255 0.58 29.92 -7.20
C LEU A 255 0.41 31.34 -6.66
N GLU A 256 -0.61 31.61 -5.86
CA GLU A 256 -0.81 32.90 -5.19
C GLU A 256 0.38 33.21 -4.26
N MET A 257 0.84 32.24 -3.45
CA MET A 257 2.02 32.35 -2.58
C MET A 257 3.26 32.79 -3.36
N ILE A 258 3.51 32.15 -4.52
CA ILE A 258 4.64 32.50 -5.40
C ILE A 258 4.48 33.90 -6.00
N SER A 259 3.25 34.28 -6.38
CA SER A 259 2.98 35.61 -6.96
C SER A 259 3.15 36.74 -5.94
N GLU A 260 2.96 36.45 -4.65
CA GLU A 260 3.25 37.37 -3.53
C GLU A 260 4.74 37.37 -3.13
N ASN A 261 5.62 36.75 -3.90
CA ASN A 261 7.06 36.62 -3.65
C ASN A 261 7.44 35.93 -2.33
N ILE A 262 6.56 35.09 -1.82
CA ILE A 262 6.85 34.28 -0.63
C ILE A 262 7.44 32.93 -1.08
N ASN A 263 8.72 32.70 -0.75
CA ASN A 263 9.41 31.48 -1.14
C ASN A 263 8.82 30.26 -0.38
N PRO A 264 8.44 29.17 -1.09
CA PRO A 264 7.99 27.96 -0.45
C PRO A 264 9.11 27.28 0.31
N ASN A 265 8.78 26.62 1.43
CA ASN A 265 9.69 25.74 2.13
C ASN A 265 9.49 24.27 1.73
N GLU A 266 10.29 23.36 2.29
CA GLU A 266 10.20 21.92 2.02
C GLU A 266 8.79 21.36 2.30
N PHE A 267 8.13 21.81 3.37
CA PHE A 267 6.78 21.37 3.74
C PHE A 267 5.73 21.84 2.75
N THR A 268 5.85 23.05 2.22
CA THR A 268 4.98 23.53 1.16
C THR A 268 5.12 22.67 -0.09
N LEU A 269 6.37 22.43 -0.53
CA LEU A 269 6.66 21.65 -1.74
C LEU A 269 6.20 20.20 -1.62
N THR A 270 6.44 19.55 -0.47
CA THR A 270 5.97 18.18 -0.23
C THR A 270 4.45 18.09 -0.21
N SER A 271 3.76 19.09 0.37
CA SER A 271 2.31 19.17 0.38
C SER A 271 1.73 19.33 -1.02
N VAL A 272 2.33 20.20 -1.84
CA VAL A 272 1.93 20.41 -3.25
C VAL A 272 2.17 19.14 -4.08
N LEU A 273 3.31 18.48 -3.93
CA LEU A 273 3.61 17.22 -4.61
C LEU A 273 2.63 16.11 -4.23
N SER A 274 2.25 16.03 -2.95
CA SER A 274 1.22 15.10 -2.47
C SER A 274 -0.14 15.36 -3.15
N GLN A 275 -0.51 16.62 -3.35
CA GLN A 275 -1.75 16.99 -4.04
C GLN A 275 -1.69 16.64 -5.54
N CYS A 276 -0.55 16.88 -6.21
CA CYS A 276 -0.32 16.43 -7.58
C CYS A 276 -0.48 14.92 -7.72
N CYS A 277 0.01 14.18 -6.73
CA CYS A 277 -0.13 12.73 -6.64
C CYS A 277 -1.60 12.29 -6.50
N GLY A 278 -2.38 12.94 -5.61
CA GLY A 278 -3.80 12.67 -5.43
C GLY A 278 -4.64 12.95 -6.69
N MET A 279 -4.24 13.92 -7.50
CA MET A 279 -4.88 14.24 -8.78
C MET A 279 -4.38 13.40 -9.95
N GLN A 280 -3.39 12.54 -9.76
CA GLN A 280 -2.69 11.80 -10.81
C GLN A 280 -2.16 12.71 -11.94
N SER A 281 -1.71 13.92 -11.60
CA SER A 281 -1.24 14.92 -12.55
C SER A 281 0.28 14.97 -12.59
N LEU A 282 0.86 14.17 -13.49
CA LEU A 282 2.31 14.13 -13.71
C LEU A 282 2.87 15.45 -14.24
N GLU A 283 2.12 16.12 -15.11
CA GLU A 283 2.55 17.38 -15.72
C GLU A 283 2.77 18.49 -14.68
N PHE A 284 1.81 18.67 -13.76
CA PHE A 284 1.98 19.59 -12.63
C PHE A 284 3.14 19.18 -11.72
N GLY A 285 3.29 17.89 -11.47
CA GLY A 285 4.40 17.37 -10.67
C GLY A 285 5.78 17.70 -11.27
N ARG A 286 5.93 17.63 -12.59
CA ARG A 286 7.15 18.04 -13.32
C ARG A 286 7.42 19.54 -13.21
N GLN A 287 6.38 20.36 -13.28
CA GLN A 287 6.50 21.81 -13.08
C GLN A 287 6.96 22.12 -11.65
N VAL A 288 6.37 21.46 -10.64
CA VAL A 288 6.78 21.62 -9.24
C VAL A 288 8.22 21.15 -9.03
N ARG A 289 8.67 20.07 -9.68
CA ARG A 289 10.08 19.64 -9.65
C ARG A 289 11.02 20.77 -10.13
N THR A 290 10.66 21.46 -11.22
CA THR A 290 11.46 22.59 -11.71
C THR A 290 11.56 23.71 -10.65
N LEU A 291 10.47 23.94 -9.91
CA LEU A 291 10.48 24.90 -8.80
C LEU A 291 11.34 24.38 -7.62
N CYS A 292 11.32 23.08 -7.32
CA CYS A 292 12.19 22.49 -6.29
C CYS A 292 13.68 22.75 -6.60
N VAL A 293 14.08 22.56 -7.86
CA VAL A 293 15.46 22.89 -8.31
C VAL A 293 15.74 24.40 -8.16
N LYS A 294 14.80 25.25 -8.62
CA LYS A 294 14.95 26.72 -8.56
C LYS A 294 15.11 27.24 -7.14
N PHE A 295 14.38 26.67 -6.17
CA PHE A 295 14.46 27.08 -4.76
C PHE A 295 15.53 26.34 -3.95
N GLY A 296 16.34 25.49 -4.58
CA GLY A 296 17.47 24.80 -3.95
C GLY A 296 17.10 23.58 -3.08
N TYR A 297 15.91 23.00 -3.28
CA TYR A 297 15.44 21.81 -2.55
C TYR A 297 15.70 20.49 -3.30
N GLU A 298 16.52 20.50 -4.36
CA GLU A 298 16.78 19.31 -5.18
C GLU A 298 17.40 18.17 -4.36
N SER A 299 18.26 18.47 -3.39
CA SER A 299 18.91 17.49 -2.51
C SER A 299 18.12 17.19 -1.23
N ASN A 300 17.03 17.90 -0.96
CA ASN A 300 16.25 17.66 0.26
C ASN A 300 15.55 16.29 0.20
N LEU A 301 15.80 15.46 1.22
CA LEU A 301 15.30 14.07 1.30
C LEU A 301 13.76 13.98 1.26
N HIS A 302 13.06 14.88 1.97
CA HIS A 302 11.59 14.86 2.02
C HIS A 302 10.97 15.22 0.67
N VAL A 303 11.54 16.20 -0.03
CA VAL A 303 11.09 16.61 -1.36
C VAL A 303 11.37 15.50 -2.38
N ARG A 304 12.56 14.88 -2.34
CA ARG A 304 12.91 13.74 -3.20
C ARG A 304 11.98 12.54 -2.96
N ASN A 305 11.68 12.20 -1.73
CA ASN A 305 10.72 11.13 -1.41
C ASN A 305 9.31 11.43 -1.95
N SER A 306 8.86 12.68 -1.86
CA SER A 306 7.56 13.09 -2.41
C SER A 306 7.51 13.05 -3.94
N LEU A 307 8.61 13.43 -4.61
CA LEU A 307 8.77 13.29 -6.07
C LEU A 307 8.80 11.83 -6.49
N LEU A 308 9.53 10.99 -5.75
CA LEU A 308 9.61 9.55 -6.01
C LEU A 308 8.22 8.92 -5.91
N TYR A 309 7.47 9.26 -4.86
CA TYR A 309 6.10 8.79 -4.68
C TYR A 309 5.16 9.27 -5.82
N LEU A 310 5.32 10.53 -6.27
CA LEU A 310 4.58 11.06 -7.41
C LEU A 310 4.82 10.26 -8.69
N TYR A 311 6.09 9.97 -9.03
CA TYR A 311 6.43 9.19 -10.21
C TYR A 311 5.89 7.77 -10.15
N ILE A 312 6.00 7.12 -9.00
CA ILE A 312 5.48 5.79 -8.76
C ILE A 312 3.96 5.75 -8.95
N LYS A 313 3.23 6.68 -8.33
CA LYS A 313 1.76 6.74 -8.42
C LYS A 313 1.24 7.00 -9.83
N ASN A 314 2.02 7.68 -10.65
CA ASN A 314 1.69 7.91 -12.06
C ASN A 314 2.26 6.84 -13.01
N GLY A 315 2.80 5.72 -12.50
CA GLY A 315 3.33 4.63 -13.31
C GLY A 315 4.69 4.90 -13.98
N CYS A 316 5.36 6.01 -13.64
CA CYS A 316 6.63 6.42 -14.22
C CYS A 316 7.82 5.85 -13.45
N ILE A 317 7.90 4.50 -13.34
CA ILE A 317 8.91 3.83 -12.51
C ILE A 317 10.35 4.12 -12.97
N GLY A 318 10.59 4.31 -14.27
CA GLY A 318 11.92 4.64 -14.80
C GLY A 318 12.42 6.03 -14.36
N GLU A 319 11.53 7.01 -14.20
CA GLU A 319 11.88 8.33 -13.63
C GLU A 319 12.14 8.22 -12.11
N ALA A 320 11.36 7.39 -11.42
CA ALA A 320 11.57 7.10 -10.00
C ALA A 320 12.94 6.42 -9.77
N GLN A 321 13.32 5.45 -10.60
CA GLN A 321 14.62 4.78 -10.53
C GLN A 321 15.81 5.74 -10.77
N ARG A 322 15.67 6.63 -11.76
CA ARG A 322 16.70 7.65 -12.03
C ARG A 322 16.87 8.61 -10.84
N LEU A 323 15.75 9.04 -10.24
CA LEU A 323 15.78 9.88 -9.07
C LEU A 323 16.42 9.17 -7.88
N PHE A 324 16.01 7.91 -7.62
CA PHE A 324 16.56 7.07 -6.55
C PHE A 324 18.08 6.86 -6.69
N ASN A 325 18.55 6.52 -7.90
CA ASN A 325 19.98 6.29 -8.16
C ASN A 325 20.85 7.55 -8.00
N GLY A 326 20.27 8.74 -8.08
CA GLY A 326 20.93 10.02 -7.84
C GLY A 326 20.84 10.52 -6.40
N MET A 327 20.39 9.67 -5.44
CA MET A 327 20.31 10.04 -4.02
C MET A 327 21.56 9.52 -3.28
N ASP A 328 22.27 10.43 -2.59
CA ASP A 328 23.41 10.07 -1.76
C ASP A 328 22.93 9.48 -0.43
N ASP A 329 21.90 10.10 0.19
CA ASP A 329 21.27 9.64 1.41
C ASP A 329 19.92 8.95 1.11
N VAL A 330 19.82 7.67 1.46
CA VAL A 330 18.62 6.87 1.23
C VAL A 330 18.05 6.41 2.57
N SER A 331 16.87 6.93 2.93
CA SER A 331 16.18 6.53 4.16
C SER A 331 15.36 5.24 3.97
N LEU A 332 14.93 4.63 5.08
CA LEU A 332 14.01 3.48 5.04
C LEU A 332 12.72 3.81 4.26
N VAL A 333 12.21 5.06 4.39
CA VAL A 333 11.02 5.52 3.65
C VAL A 333 11.26 5.49 2.14
N THR A 334 12.47 5.90 1.70
CA THR A 334 12.85 5.87 0.28
C THR A 334 12.89 4.45 -0.27
N TRP A 335 13.49 3.51 0.48
CA TRP A 335 13.52 2.10 0.14
C TRP A 335 12.11 1.50 0.06
N ASN A 336 11.28 1.76 1.07
CA ASN A 336 9.89 1.29 1.11
C ASN A 336 9.07 1.84 -0.06
N ALA A 337 9.27 3.11 -0.43
CA ALA A 337 8.61 3.69 -1.59
C ALA A 337 8.96 2.97 -2.89
N MET A 338 10.23 2.64 -3.13
CA MET A 338 10.64 1.90 -4.32
C MET A 338 10.08 0.47 -4.33
N ILE A 339 10.17 -0.25 -3.21
CA ILE A 339 9.64 -1.62 -3.09
C ILE A 339 8.12 -1.63 -3.31
N ALA A 340 7.38 -0.74 -2.63
CA ALA A 340 5.93 -0.62 -2.77
C ALA A 340 5.52 -0.13 -4.17
N GLY A 341 6.34 0.73 -4.79
CA GLY A 341 6.13 1.22 -6.15
C GLY A 341 6.17 0.09 -7.18
N HIS A 342 7.16 -0.76 -7.10
CA HIS A 342 7.23 -1.94 -7.95
C HIS A 342 6.09 -2.94 -7.67
N ALA A 343 5.68 -3.10 -6.40
CA ALA A 343 4.52 -3.91 -6.04
C ALA A 343 3.22 -3.35 -6.67
N GLN A 344 3.05 -2.03 -6.68
CA GLN A 344 1.91 -1.38 -7.32
C GLN A 344 1.94 -1.54 -8.85
N MET A 345 3.11 -1.45 -9.49
CA MET A 345 3.25 -1.69 -10.93
C MET A 345 2.80 -3.09 -11.30
N MET A 346 3.08 -4.10 -10.47
CA MET A 346 2.56 -5.46 -10.65
C MET A 346 1.02 -5.52 -10.67
N GLU A 347 0.34 -4.56 -10.02
CA GLU A 347 -1.14 -4.52 -10.00
C GLU A 347 -1.72 -3.81 -11.22
N LEU A 348 -1.02 -2.82 -11.73
CA LEU A 348 -1.49 -1.98 -12.84
C LEU A 348 -1.21 -2.62 -14.21
N THR A 349 -0.17 -3.45 -14.31
CA THR A 349 0.18 -4.14 -15.56
C THR A 349 -0.75 -5.31 -15.78
N LYS A 350 -1.42 -5.32 -16.92
CA LYS A 350 -2.22 -6.47 -17.39
C LYS A 350 -1.33 -7.60 -17.92
N ASP A 351 -0.12 -7.27 -18.29
CA ASP A 351 0.89 -8.22 -18.76
C ASP A 351 1.62 -8.85 -17.58
N ASN A 352 1.49 -10.17 -17.46
CA ASN A 352 2.07 -10.92 -16.36
C ASN A 352 3.60 -10.94 -16.37
N LEU A 353 4.25 -10.81 -17.54
CA LEU A 353 5.72 -10.75 -17.65
C LEU A 353 6.26 -9.46 -17.04
N SER A 354 5.68 -8.31 -17.43
CA SER A 354 6.05 -7.00 -16.86
C SER A 354 5.76 -6.91 -15.36
N ALA A 355 4.66 -7.54 -14.89
CA ALA A 355 4.35 -7.65 -13.47
C ALA A 355 5.44 -8.43 -12.73
N TRP A 356 5.89 -9.54 -13.34
CA TRP A 356 6.94 -10.35 -12.76
C TRP A 356 8.31 -9.63 -12.74
N GLU A 357 8.71 -8.96 -13.82
CA GLU A 357 9.93 -8.15 -13.88
C GLU A 357 9.93 -7.09 -12.76
N SER A 358 8.82 -6.40 -12.59
CA SER A 358 8.63 -5.44 -11.49
C SER A 358 8.81 -6.09 -10.11
N GLY A 359 8.26 -7.29 -9.90
CA GLY A 359 8.44 -8.03 -8.66
C GLY A 359 9.90 -8.44 -8.40
N SER A 360 10.60 -8.88 -9.43
CA SER A 360 12.03 -9.22 -9.37
C SER A 360 12.89 -8.01 -9.02
N GLU A 361 12.61 -6.85 -9.62
CA GLU A 361 13.30 -5.59 -9.28
C GLU A 361 13.03 -5.17 -7.84
N ALA A 362 11.79 -5.30 -7.34
CA ALA A 362 11.49 -5.01 -5.94
C ALA A 362 12.30 -5.88 -4.97
N LEU A 363 12.48 -7.18 -5.25
CA LEU A 363 13.33 -8.07 -4.45
C LEU A 363 14.81 -7.67 -4.50
N LYS A 364 15.29 -7.13 -5.63
CA LYS A 364 16.65 -6.57 -5.73
C LYS A 364 16.80 -5.34 -4.85
N TYR A 365 15.79 -4.44 -4.79
CA TYR A 365 15.80 -3.30 -3.87
C TYR A 365 15.80 -3.75 -2.41
N PHE A 366 15.03 -4.76 -2.06
CA PHE A 366 15.06 -5.33 -0.71
C PHE A 366 16.43 -5.92 -0.35
N SER A 367 17.09 -6.61 -1.30
CA SER A 367 18.45 -7.11 -1.10
C SER A 367 19.48 -5.99 -0.91
N LYS A 368 19.33 -4.88 -1.64
CA LYS A 368 20.17 -3.68 -1.49
C LYS A 368 19.95 -3.01 -0.12
N LEU A 369 18.69 -2.90 0.33
CA LEU A 369 18.34 -2.40 1.66
C LEU A 369 19.01 -3.21 2.76
N ASN A 370 18.95 -4.54 2.70
CA ASN A 370 19.63 -5.40 3.68
C ASN A 370 21.16 -5.21 3.69
N ARG A 371 21.78 -4.97 2.50
CA ARG A 371 23.22 -4.71 2.38
C ARG A 371 23.63 -3.33 2.89
N SER A 372 22.73 -2.34 2.85
CA SER A 372 23.01 -1.01 3.39
C SER A 372 23.05 -0.95 4.92
N GLY A 373 22.72 -2.04 5.61
CA GLY A 373 22.62 -2.09 7.07
C GLY A 373 21.35 -1.46 7.65
N THR A 374 20.48 -0.91 6.81
CA THR A 374 19.20 -0.33 7.25
C THR A 374 18.25 -1.47 7.66
N LYS A 375 17.69 -1.39 8.87
CA LYS A 375 16.77 -2.42 9.37
C LYS A 375 15.40 -2.29 8.72
N PRO A 376 14.89 -3.36 8.06
CA PRO A 376 13.52 -3.36 7.53
C PRO A 376 12.48 -3.21 8.64
N ASP A 377 11.38 -2.53 8.35
CA ASP A 377 10.23 -2.39 9.22
C ASP A 377 9.07 -3.32 8.82
N LEU A 378 7.96 -3.23 9.55
CA LEU A 378 6.76 -4.03 9.29
C LEU A 378 6.17 -3.78 7.88
N TYR A 379 6.27 -2.55 7.36
CA TYR A 379 5.78 -2.20 6.02
C TYR A 379 6.68 -2.77 4.92
N THR A 380 7.99 -2.76 5.14
CA THR A 380 8.96 -3.42 4.24
C THR A 380 8.63 -4.91 4.13
N PHE A 381 8.54 -5.62 5.27
CA PHE A 381 8.27 -7.06 5.27
C PHE A 381 6.92 -7.40 4.65
N SER A 382 5.86 -6.66 4.97
CA SER A 382 4.53 -6.86 4.40
C SER A 382 4.53 -6.68 2.87
N SER A 383 5.18 -5.63 2.36
CA SER A 383 5.28 -5.36 0.92
C SER A 383 6.04 -6.46 0.19
N VAL A 384 7.18 -6.89 0.73
CA VAL A 384 8.02 -7.92 0.10
C VAL A 384 7.33 -9.30 0.14
N LEU A 385 6.64 -9.66 1.23
CA LEU A 385 5.83 -10.87 1.29
C LEU A 385 4.68 -10.84 0.26
N SER A 386 4.04 -9.68 0.07
CA SER A 386 3.01 -9.52 -0.97
C SER A 386 3.57 -9.74 -2.36
N ILE A 387 4.77 -9.23 -2.65
CA ILE A 387 5.48 -9.47 -3.91
C ILE A 387 5.77 -10.95 -4.08
N CYS A 388 6.38 -11.62 -3.09
CA CYS A 388 6.65 -13.06 -3.14
C CYS A 388 5.39 -13.89 -3.39
N SER A 389 4.25 -13.49 -2.81
CA SER A 389 2.97 -14.16 -3.01
C SER A 389 2.46 -14.06 -4.45
N ARG A 390 2.76 -12.97 -5.15
CA ARG A 390 2.33 -12.74 -6.53
C ARG A 390 3.19 -13.46 -7.56
N ILE A 391 4.52 -13.42 -7.37
CA ILE A 391 5.46 -14.12 -8.25
C ILE A 391 5.67 -15.59 -7.86
N VAL A 392 4.98 -16.06 -6.80
CA VAL A 392 5.06 -17.44 -6.27
C VAL A 392 6.49 -17.83 -5.86
N ALA A 393 7.22 -16.87 -5.29
CA ALA A 393 8.64 -17.05 -4.89
C ALA A 393 8.72 -17.60 -3.45
N LEU A 394 8.51 -18.92 -3.29
CA LEU A 394 8.46 -19.55 -1.98
C LEU A 394 9.81 -19.47 -1.24
N GLU A 395 10.92 -19.75 -1.91
CA GLU A 395 12.26 -19.75 -1.30
C GLU A 395 12.62 -18.36 -0.71
N GLN A 396 12.34 -17.29 -1.47
CA GLN A 396 12.54 -15.93 -1.00
C GLN A 396 11.60 -15.60 0.17
N GLY A 397 10.34 -16.03 0.09
CA GLY A 397 9.37 -15.89 1.17
C GLY A 397 9.83 -16.55 2.47
N GLU A 398 10.45 -17.73 2.41
CA GLU A 398 11.03 -18.43 3.55
C GLU A 398 12.23 -17.70 4.16
N GLN A 399 13.10 -17.14 3.32
CA GLN A 399 14.22 -16.32 3.79
C GLN A 399 13.74 -15.04 4.50
N ILE A 400 12.68 -14.42 3.97
CA ILE A 400 12.06 -13.24 4.58
C ILE A 400 11.39 -13.62 5.90
N HIS A 401 10.72 -14.78 5.97
CA HIS A 401 10.15 -15.30 7.22
C HIS A 401 11.21 -15.46 8.31
N ALA A 402 12.38 -16.03 7.97
CA ALA A 402 13.49 -16.15 8.90
C ALA A 402 14.02 -14.77 9.38
N GLN A 403 14.01 -13.73 8.51
CA GLN A 403 14.37 -12.37 8.91
C GLN A 403 13.31 -11.75 9.83
N ILE A 404 12.03 -11.96 9.56
CA ILE A 404 10.89 -11.49 10.38
C ILE A 404 11.01 -12.06 11.80
N MET A 405 11.33 -13.36 11.94
CA MET A 405 11.58 -14.00 13.22
C MET A 405 12.73 -13.35 13.99
N LYS A 406 13.87 -13.11 13.32
CA LYS A 406 15.04 -12.44 13.91
C LYS A 406 14.75 -10.99 14.30
N ALA A 407 13.91 -10.29 13.55
CA ALA A 407 13.54 -8.92 13.82
C ALA A 407 12.42 -8.76 14.87
N GLY A 408 11.81 -9.88 15.33
CA GLY A 408 10.76 -9.87 16.35
C GLY A 408 9.36 -9.44 15.87
N PHE A 409 9.11 -9.40 14.53
CA PHE A 409 7.82 -8.98 13.97
C PHE A 409 6.83 -10.13 13.74
N LEU A 410 7.13 -11.36 14.22
CA LEU A 410 6.26 -12.51 13.98
C LEU A 410 4.85 -12.33 14.56
N SER A 411 4.73 -11.66 15.72
CA SER A 411 3.46 -11.39 16.39
C SER A 411 2.67 -10.22 15.80
N ASP A 412 3.26 -9.44 14.86
CA ASP A 412 2.58 -8.34 14.23
C ASP A 412 1.49 -8.83 13.28
N VAL A 413 0.28 -8.23 13.39
CA VAL A 413 -0.90 -8.66 12.63
C VAL A 413 -0.76 -8.43 11.13
N ILE A 414 -0.12 -7.35 10.71
CA ILE A 414 0.06 -6.99 9.29
C ILE A 414 1.03 -7.97 8.65
N VAL A 415 2.18 -8.17 9.30
CA VAL A 415 3.23 -9.08 8.83
C VAL A 415 2.74 -10.53 8.83
N GLY A 416 2.09 -10.98 9.92
CA GLY A 416 1.54 -12.34 10.03
C GLY A 416 0.48 -12.63 8.97
N THR A 417 -0.42 -11.66 8.68
CA THR A 417 -1.43 -11.81 7.62
C THR A 417 -0.76 -11.92 6.24
N SER A 418 0.25 -11.10 5.97
CA SER A 418 1.01 -11.14 4.71
C SER A 418 1.78 -12.46 4.56
N LEU A 419 2.31 -12.99 5.66
CA LEU A 419 3.03 -14.26 5.70
C LEU A 419 2.12 -15.46 5.40
N VAL A 420 0.95 -15.54 6.05
CA VAL A 420 -0.06 -16.58 5.77
C VAL A 420 -0.51 -16.51 4.31
N ASN A 421 -0.79 -15.31 3.79
CA ASN A 421 -1.19 -15.12 2.39
C ASN A 421 -0.06 -15.53 1.41
N MET A 422 1.19 -15.22 1.73
CA MET A 422 2.35 -15.63 0.91
C MET A 422 2.44 -17.16 0.84
N TYR A 423 2.38 -17.87 1.98
CA TYR A 423 2.44 -19.32 1.97
C TYR A 423 1.25 -19.96 1.24
N ASN A 424 0.03 -19.44 1.42
CA ASN A 424 -1.15 -19.90 0.69
C ASN A 424 -0.97 -19.81 -0.81
N LYS A 425 -0.56 -18.65 -1.29
CA LYS A 425 -0.39 -18.42 -2.74
C LYS A 425 0.80 -19.12 -3.35
N CYS A 426 1.83 -19.42 -2.55
CA CYS A 426 2.99 -20.22 -2.96
C CYS A 426 2.74 -21.74 -2.88
N GLY A 427 1.53 -22.17 -2.53
CA GLY A 427 1.17 -23.58 -2.52
C GLY A 427 1.65 -24.36 -1.29
N SER A 428 1.94 -23.70 -0.16
CA SER A 428 2.43 -24.32 1.07
C SER A 428 1.44 -24.11 2.23
N ILE A 429 0.29 -24.79 2.15
CA ILE A 429 -0.82 -24.61 3.10
C ILE A 429 -0.46 -25.06 4.52
N GLU A 430 0.40 -26.08 4.69
CA GLU A 430 0.84 -26.57 5.97
C GLU A 430 1.64 -25.49 6.73
N ARG A 431 2.51 -24.75 6.02
CA ARG A 431 3.28 -23.64 6.59
C ARG A 431 2.39 -22.43 6.87
N ALA A 432 1.40 -22.17 5.99
CA ALA A 432 0.40 -21.13 6.23
C ALA A 432 -0.38 -21.42 7.54
N SER A 433 -0.78 -22.66 7.76
CA SER A 433 -1.47 -23.10 8.99
C SER A 433 -0.59 -22.96 10.22
N LYS A 434 0.71 -23.30 10.14
CA LYS A 434 1.65 -23.09 11.24
C LYS A 434 1.78 -21.61 11.59
N ALA A 435 2.01 -20.76 10.59
CA ALA A 435 2.11 -19.32 10.80
C ALA A 435 0.83 -18.73 11.41
N PHE A 436 -0.36 -19.21 11.00
CA PHE A 436 -1.63 -18.83 11.59
C PHE A 436 -1.75 -19.23 13.08
N LEU A 437 -1.29 -20.42 13.44
CA LEU A 437 -1.33 -20.91 14.83
C LEU A 437 -0.38 -20.13 15.75
N GLU A 438 0.73 -19.65 15.24
CA GLU A 438 1.72 -18.85 15.98
C GLU A 438 1.23 -17.43 16.28
N MET A 439 0.17 -16.96 15.58
CA MET A 439 -0.39 -15.62 15.79
C MET A 439 -1.23 -15.56 17.08
N SER A 440 -0.86 -14.65 17.97
CA SER A 440 -1.59 -14.37 19.21
C SER A 440 -2.95 -13.69 18.97
N THR A 441 -3.00 -12.78 17.99
CA THR A 441 -4.22 -12.03 17.64
C THR A 441 -4.67 -12.44 16.24
N ARG A 442 -5.87 -13.03 16.14
CA ARG A 442 -6.43 -13.51 14.89
C ARG A 442 -7.54 -12.58 14.41
N THR A 443 -7.21 -11.71 13.44
CA THR A 443 -8.16 -10.80 12.83
C THR A 443 -9.05 -11.48 11.80
N MET A 444 -10.16 -10.84 11.45
CA MET A 444 -11.07 -11.29 10.38
C MET A 444 -10.32 -11.55 9.05
N ILE A 445 -9.34 -10.71 8.71
CA ILE A 445 -8.55 -10.84 7.48
C ILE A 445 -7.70 -12.11 7.53
N LEU A 446 -7.07 -12.39 8.67
CA LEU A 446 -6.21 -13.57 8.85
C LEU A 446 -7.03 -14.88 8.76
N TRP A 447 -8.20 -14.94 9.41
CA TRP A 447 -9.15 -16.06 9.27
C TRP A 447 -9.57 -16.27 7.81
N THR A 448 -10.01 -15.18 7.15
CA THR A 448 -10.43 -15.23 5.75
C THR A 448 -9.32 -15.70 4.82
N SER A 449 -8.09 -15.24 5.05
CA SER A 449 -6.93 -15.65 4.25
C SER A 449 -6.68 -17.16 4.32
N LEU A 450 -6.76 -17.75 5.52
CA LEU A 450 -6.54 -19.19 5.67
C LEU A 450 -7.71 -20.04 5.18
N ILE A 451 -8.98 -19.60 5.43
CA ILE A 451 -10.17 -20.26 4.89
C ILE A 451 -10.11 -20.33 3.35
N THR A 452 -9.81 -19.18 2.71
CA THR A 452 -9.64 -19.10 1.26
C THR A 452 -8.47 -19.96 0.79
N GLY A 453 -7.36 -19.98 1.54
CA GLY A 453 -6.22 -20.84 1.25
C GLY A 453 -6.60 -22.33 1.24
N PHE A 454 -7.25 -22.83 2.28
CA PHE A 454 -7.73 -24.24 2.30
C PHE A 454 -8.69 -24.55 1.16
N SER A 455 -9.60 -23.62 0.86
CA SER A 455 -10.53 -23.78 -0.27
C SER A 455 -9.79 -23.89 -1.60
N GLN A 456 -8.82 -23.00 -1.88
CA GLN A 456 -8.01 -23.01 -3.10
C GLN A 456 -7.14 -24.27 -3.24
N HIS A 457 -6.72 -24.84 -2.13
CA HIS A 457 -5.97 -26.12 -2.11
C HIS A 457 -6.86 -27.37 -2.17
N GLY A 458 -8.18 -27.24 -2.36
CA GLY A 458 -9.10 -28.36 -2.40
C GLY A 458 -9.38 -29.04 -1.05
N MET A 459 -8.92 -28.45 0.04
CA MET A 459 -9.10 -28.96 1.41
C MET A 459 -10.41 -28.43 2.01
N SER A 460 -11.53 -28.76 1.37
CA SER A 460 -12.83 -28.19 1.65
C SER A 460 -13.31 -28.40 3.09
N GLN A 461 -13.12 -29.60 3.64
CA GLN A 461 -13.56 -29.87 5.02
C GLN A 461 -12.81 -29.02 6.03
N GLN A 462 -11.50 -28.84 5.86
CA GLN A 462 -10.68 -28.01 6.75
C GLN A 462 -11.07 -26.54 6.65
N ALA A 463 -11.39 -26.05 5.44
CA ALA A 463 -11.91 -24.70 5.23
C ALA A 463 -13.22 -24.45 5.99
N LEU A 464 -14.16 -25.43 5.93
CA LEU A 464 -15.44 -25.35 6.63
C LEU A 464 -15.29 -25.45 8.16
N HIS A 465 -14.44 -26.35 8.64
CA HIS A 465 -14.09 -26.43 10.07
C HIS A 465 -13.53 -25.10 10.56
N LEU A 466 -12.57 -24.54 9.85
CA LEU A 466 -11.95 -23.28 10.23
C LEU A 466 -12.96 -22.11 10.23
N PHE A 467 -13.95 -22.14 9.35
CA PHE A 467 -15.03 -21.16 9.34
C PHE A 467 -15.92 -21.30 10.59
N GLU A 468 -16.26 -22.53 11.01
CA GLU A 468 -17.00 -22.73 12.26
C GLU A 468 -16.19 -22.30 13.49
N ASP A 469 -14.89 -22.57 13.52
CA ASP A 469 -13.99 -22.06 14.57
C ASP A 469 -13.99 -20.53 14.62
N MET A 470 -13.92 -19.86 13.45
CA MET A 470 -14.04 -18.40 13.37
C MET A 470 -15.36 -17.91 14.00
N ARG A 471 -16.47 -18.60 13.74
CA ARG A 471 -17.79 -18.26 14.32
C ARG A 471 -17.82 -18.39 15.85
N LEU A 472 -17.11 -19.39 16.39
CA LEU A 472 -16.98 -19.60 17.84
C LEU A 472 -16.16 -18.51 18.54
N THR A 473 -15.15 -17.96 17.86
CA THR A 473 -14.32 -16.86 18.39
C THR A 473 -15.00 -15.49 18.36
N ARG A 474 -16.25 -15.40 17.93
CA ARG A 474 -17.06 -14.18 17.79
C ARG A 474 -16.49 -13.17 16.77
N VAL A 475 -15.53 -13.55 15.95
CA VAL A 475 -15.05 -12.72 14.84
C VAL A 475 -16.10 -12.75 13.73
N LYS A 476 -16.59 -11.57 13.34
CA LYS A 476 -17.63 -11.48 12.31
C LYS A 476 -17.04 -11.73 10.90
N PRO A 477 -17.55 -12.72 10.15
CA PRO A 477 -17.14 -12.94 8.77
C PRO A 477 -17.62 -11.78 7.87
N ASN A 478 -16.89 -11.55 6.78
CA ASN A 478 -17.24 -10.58 5.74
C ASN A 478 -17.65 -11.29 4.43
N ALA A 479 -17.94 -10.51 3.38
CA ALA A 479 -18.29 -11.02 2.05
C ALA A 479 -17.20 -11.96 1.50
N VAL A 480 -15.92 -11.59 1.62
CA VAL A 480 -14.80 -12.40 1.12
C VAL A 480 -14.67 -13.74 1.87
N THR A 481 -14.98 -13.76 3.18
CA THR A 481 -15.01 -15.01 3.96
C THR A 481 -16.04 -15.99 3.34
N PHE A 482 -17.24 -15.49 2.99
CA PHE A 482 -18.26 -16.33 2.38
C PHE A 482 -17.91 -16.78 0.96
N VAL A 483 -17.14 -15.98 0.19
CA VAL A 483 -16.57 -16.44 -1.09
C VAL A 483 -15.72 -17.69 -0.85
N GLY A 484 -14.82 -17.66 0.14
CA GLY A 484 -13.99 -18.82 0.49
C GLY A 484 -14.78 -20.04 0.94
N VAL A 485 -15.82 -19.85 1.78
CA VAL A 485 -16.69 -20.92 2.28
C VAL A 485 -17.52 -21.54 1.15
N LEU A 486 -18.13 -20.72 0.31
CA LEU A 486 -18.93 -21.21 -0.82
C LEU A 486 -18.05 -21.92 -1.86
N ALA A 487 -16.83 -21.40 -2.11
CA ALA A 487 -15.87 -22.08 -2.98
C ALA A 487 -15.45 -23.45 -2.43
N ALA A 488 -15.24 -23.56 -1.11
CA ALA A 488 -14.98 -24.86 -0.45
C ALA A 488 -16.15 -25.84 -0.65
N CYS A 489 -17.38 -25.39 -0.46
CA CYS A 489 -18.57 -26.21 -0.76
C CYS A 489 -18.64 -26.61 -2.23
N GLY A 490 -18.29 -25.68 -3.15
CA GLY A 490 -18.25 -25.92 -4.59
C GLY A 490 -17.26 -26.99 -5.01
N HIS A 491 -16.06 -26.97 -4.41
CA HIS A 491 -15.03 -27.99 -4.67
C HIS A 491 -15.43 -29.39 -4.15
N ALA A 492 -16.21 -29.46 -3.07
CA ALA A 492 -16.70 -30.71 -2.50
C ALA A 492 -18.05 -31.17 -3.08
N GLY A 493 -18.68 -30.40 -3.97
CA GLY A 493 -20.02 -30.70 -4.52
C GLY A 493 -21.17 -30.63 -3.50
N MET A 494 -20.97 -29.93 -2.37
CA MET A 494 -21.91 -29.88 -1.24
C MET A 494 -22.97 -28.78 -1.43
N LEU A 495 -23.87 -28.95 -2.40
CA LEU A 495 -24.85 -27.93 -2.77
C LEU A 495 -25.80 -27.54 -1.61
N SER A 496 -26.26 -28.48 -0.82
CA SER A 496 -27.17 -28.19 0.31
C SER A 496 -26.51 -27.32 1.38
N GLN A 497 -25.22 -27.57 1.67
CA GLN A 497 -24.45 -26.76 2.61
C GLN A 497 -24.15 -25.36 2.04
N ALA A 498 -23.85 -25.28 0.75
CA ALA A 498 -23.66 -23.99 0.07
C ALA A 498 -24.90 -23.11 0.14
N HIS A 499 -26.08 -23.68 -0.12
CA HIS A 499 -27.33 -22.94 0.05
C HIS A 499 -27.54 -22.46 1.48
N ASN A 500 -27.27 -23.29 2.48
CA ASN A 500 -27.38 -22.93 3.87
C ASN A 500 -26.41 -21.78 4.23
N TYR A 501 -25.16 -21.83 3.78
CA TYR A 501 -24.20 -20.75 4.05
C TYR A 501 -24.57 -19.46 3.28
N PHE A 502 -25.10 -19.57 2.07
CA PHE A 502 -25.59 -18.42 1.30
C PHE A 502 -26.78 -17.74 2.00
N GLU A 503 -27.69 -18.52 2.59
CA GLU A 503 -28.78 -17.98 3.42
C GLU A 503 -28.29 -17.38 4.74
N ILE A 504 -27.36 -18.04 5.43
CA ILE A 504 -26.75 -17.56 6.68
C ILE A 504 -26.08 -16.18 6.42
N MET A 505 -25.37 -16.04 5.30
CA MET A 505 -24.75 -14.79 4.89
C MET A 505 -25.77 -13.65 4.84
N GLN A 506 -26.91 -13.88 4.20
CA GLN A 506 -27.96 -12.86 4.01
C GLN A 506 -28.80 -12.62 5.27
N LYS A 507 -29.33 -13.70 5.88
CA LYS A 507 -30.30 -13.60 6.98
C LYS A 507 -29.62 -13.26 8.31
N LYS A 508 -28.50 -13.93 8.65
CA LYS A 508 -27.84 -13.78 9.95
C LYS A 508 -26.84 -12.63 9.97
N TYR A 509 -26.00 -12.53 8.93
CA TYR A 509 -24.94 -11.53 8.87
C TYR A 509 -25.33 -10.26 8.11
N LYS A 510 -26.48 -10.25 7.44
CA LYS A 510 -27.01 -9.14 6.64
C LYS A 510 -26.02 -8.66 5.57
N ILE A 511 -25.26 -9.59 5.01
CA ILE A 511 -24.31 -9.31 3.93
C ILE A 511 -25.05 -9.45 2.61
N THR A 512 -25.06 -8.40 1.80
CA THR A 512 -25.61 -8.44 0.43
C THR A 512 -24.69 -9.28 -0.45
N PRO A 513 -25.22 -10.27 -1.20
CA PRO A 513 -24.41 -11.05 -2.12
C PRO A 513 -23.77 -10.15 -3.19
N VAL A 514 -22.47 -10.30 -3.40
CA VAL A 514 -21.73 -9.71 -4.51
C VAL A 514 -21.60 -10.72 -5.65
N MET A 515 -21.15 -10.27 -6.83
CA MET A 515 -21.07 -11.09 -8.04
C MET A 515 -20.31 -12.41 -7.82
N ASP A 516 -19.20 -12.39 -7.09
CA ASP A 516 -18.39 -13.58 -6.83
C ASP A 516 -19.18 -14.71 -6.12
N HIS A 517 -20.11 -14.35 -5.22
CA HIS A 517 -20.98 -15.34 -4.57
C HIS A 517 -21.93 -16.01 -5.56
N TYR A 518 -22.49 -15.22 -6.48
CA TYR A 518 -23.38 -15.72 -7.52
C TYR A 518 -22.64 -16.61 -8.53
N GLU A 519 -21.42 -16.20 -8.93
CA GLU A 519 -20.56 -16.98 -9.83
C GLU A 519 -20.26 -18.37 -9.26
N ILE A 520 -19.88 -18.45 -7.98
CA ILE A 520 -19.59 -19.74 -7.33
C ILE A 520 -20.84 -20.62 -7.26
N MET A 521 -22.00 -20.05 -6.90
CA MET A 521 -23.25 -20.80 -6.84
C MET A 521 -23.67 -21.30 -8.21
N VAL A 522 -23.59 -20.47 -9.26
CA VAL A 522 -23.88 -20.87 -10.64
C VAL A 522 -22.92 -21.95 -11.13
N ASP A 523 -21.62 -21.79 -10.88
CA ASP A 523 -20.59 -22.79 -11.21
C ASP A 523 -20.89 -24.14 -10.55
N MET A 524 -21.37 -24.13 -9.32
CA MET A 524 -21.75 -25.35 -8.60
C MET A 524 -22.98 -26.02 -9.23
N PHE A 525 -24.04 -25.29 -9.54
CA PHE A 525 -25.23 -25.86 -10.24
C PHE A 525 -24.85 -26.46 -11.58
N VAL A 526 -24.04 -25.73 -12.35
CA VAL A 526 -23.55 -26.12 -13.66
C VAL A 526 -22.77 -27.42 -13.62
N ARG A 527 -21.80 -27.54 -12.68
CA ARG A 527 -21.00 -28.77 -12.51
C ARG A 527 -21.81 -29.99 -12.11
N LEU A 528 -22.87 -29.77 -11.35
CA LEU A 528 -23.80 -30.85 -10.96
C LEU A 528 -24.84 -31.17 -12.05
N GLY A 529 -24.75 -30.57 -13.23
CA GLY A 529 -25.68 -30.78 -14.34
C GLY A 529 -27.10 -30.20 -14.14
N ARG A 530 -27.26 -29.34 -13.09
CA ARG A 530 -28.55 -28.74 -12.76
C ARG A 530 -28.80 -27.43 -13.50
N LEU A 531 -28.73 -27.46 -14.84
CA LEU A 531 -28.72 -26.27 -15.70
C LEU A 531 -29.97 -25.39 -15.55
N GLU A 532 -31.16 -26.00 -15.46
CA GLU A 532 -32.39 -25.23 -15.26
C GLU A 532 -32.43 -24.50 -13.92
N GLN A 533 -31.90 -25.14 -12.85
CA GLN A 533 -31.83 -24.51 -11.55
C GLN A 533 -30.79 -23.36 -11.57
N ALA A 534 -29.68 -23.53 -12.30
CA ALA A 534 -28.70 -22.47 -12.53
C ALA A 534 -29.34 -21.27 -13.24
N LEU A 535 -30.06 -21.48 -14.31
CA LEU A 535 -30.74 -20.42 -15.05
C LEU A 535 -31.79 -19.70 -14.19
N ASN A 536 -32.59 -20.45 -13.43
CA ASN A 536 -33.56 -19.87 -12.50
C ASN A 536 -32.86 -19.05 -11.38
N PHE A 537 -31.70 -19.49 -10.92
CA PHE A 537 -30.92 -18.77 -9.95
C PHE A 537 -30.36 -17.46 -10.54
N ILE A 538 -29.83 -17.48 -11.77
CA ILE A 538 -29.39 -16.31 -12.51
C ILE A 538 -30.51 -15.27 -12.66
N LYS A 539 -31.73 -15.72 -13.06
CA LYS A 539 -32.92 -14.85 -13.22
C LYS A 539 -33.37 -14.21 -11.90
N LYS A 540 -33.08 -14.82 -10.74
CA LYS A 540 -33.43 -14.32 -9.40
C LYS A 540 -32.37 -13.47 -8.76
N MET A 541 -31.25 -13.16 -9.44
CA MET A 541 -30.21 -12.32 -8.92
C MET A 541 -30.68 -10.87 -8.70
N ASN A 542 -30.22 -10.25 -7.61
CA ASN A 542 -30.53 -8.85 -7.32
C ASN A 542 -29.65 -7.85 -8.11
N CYS A 543 -28.83 -8.33 -9.02
CA CYS A 543 -27.92 -7.53 -9.84
C CYS A 543 -27.86 -8.07 -11.27
N VAL A 544 -27.47 -7.24 -12.22
CA VAL A 544 -27.31 -7.64 -13.63
C VAL A 544 -26.16 -8.65 -13.75
N PRO A 545 -26.39 -9.84 -14.33
CA PRO A 545 -25.35 -10.83 -14.53
C PRO A 545 -24.21 -10.29 -15.40
N ARG A 546 -22.96 -10.54 -14.98
CA ARG A 546 -21.76 -10.17 -15.77
C ARG A 546 -21.45 -11.25 -16.82
N GLU A 547 -20.54 -10.91 -17.71
CA GLU A 547 -19.98 -11.80 -18.74
C GLU A 547 -19.53 -13.15 -18.17
N SER A 548 -18.85 -13.14 -17.02
CA SER A 548 -18.32 -14.34 -16.33
C SER A 548 -19.40 -15.38 -15.99
N ILE A 549 -20.60 -14.96 -15.57
CA ILE A 549 -21.69 -15.87 -15.23
C ILE A 549 -22.19 -16.60 -16.48
N TRP A 550 -22.40 -15.85 -17.57
CA TRP A 550 -22.84 -16.43 -18.81
C TRP A 550 -21.80 -17.34 -19.43
N SER A 551 -20.52 -17.00 -19.34
CA SER A 551 -19.40 -17.84 -19.79
C SER A 551 -19.37 -19.18 -19.04
N ILE A 552 -19.51 -19.16 -17.70
CA ILE A 552 -19.60 -20.38 -16.87
C ILE A 552 -20.80 -21.22 -17.29
N PHE A 553 -21.96 -20.59 -17.51
CA PHE A 553 -23.18 -21.28 -17.86
C PHE A 553 -23.10 -21.92 -19.26
N ILE A 554 -22.55 -21.21 -20.27
CA ILE A 554 -22.32 -21.73 -21.62
C ILE A 554 -21.37 -22.93 -21.59
N ALA A 555 -20.24 -22.82 -20.86
CA ALA A 555 -19.30 -23.93 -20.70
C ALA A 555 -20.01 -25.18 -20.14
N GLY A 556 -20.88 -25.01 -19.17
CA GLY A 556 -21.67 -26.09 -18.60
C GLY A 556 -22.69 -26.67 -19.57
N CYS A 557 -23.42 -25.83 -20.30
CA CYS A 557 -24.38 -26.28 -21.32
C CYS A 557 -23.66 -27.13 -22.39
N ARG A 558 -22.49 -26.71 -22.85
CA ARG A 558 -21.68 -27.49 -23.79
C ARG A 558 -21.31 -28.86 -23.21
N ASN A 559 -20.83 -28.89 -21.98
CA ASN A 559 -20.34 -30.14 -21.36
C ASN A 559 -21.46 -31.15 -21.05
N HIS A 560 -22.66 -30.65 -20.75
CA HIS A 560 -23.83 -31.49 -20.51
C HIS A 560 -24.70 -31.69 -21.77
N GLY A 561 -24.26 -31.24 -22.95
CA GLY A 561 -24.94 -31.44 -24.22
C GLY A 561 -26.26 -30.67 -24.40
N ASN A 562 -26.55 -29.68 -23.55
CA ASN A 562 -27.77 -28.87 -23.66
C ASN A 562 -27.50 -27.62 -24.51
N LEU A 563 -27.62 -27.79 -25.83
CA LEU A 563 -27.36 -26.74 -26.80
C LEU A 563 -28.39 -25.60 -26.76
N GLU A 564 -29.67 -25.88 -26.45
CA GLU A 564 -30.72 -24.86 -26.41
C GLU A 564 -30.44 -23.79 -25.35
N LEU A 565 -30.17 -24.23 -24.12
CA LEU A 565 -29.79 -23.30 -23.04
C LEU A 565 -28.45 -22.62 -23.33
N GLY A 566 -27.52 -23.32 -24.00
CA GLY A 566 -26.25 -22.77 -24.45
C GLY A 566 -26.43 -21.61 -25.42
N PHE A 567 -27.28 -21.75 -26.44
CA PHE A 567 -27.55 -20.68 -27.39
C PHE A 567 -28.29 -19.50 -26.75
N TYR A 568 -29.26 -19.75 -25.87
CA TYR A 568 -29.89 -18.67 -25.11
C TYR A 568 -28.83 -17.85 -24.32
N ALA A 569 -27.94 -18.52 -23.64
CA ALA A 569 -26.88 -17.85 -22.86
C ALA A 569 -25.88 -17.10 -23.76
N ALA A 570 -25.59 -17.65 -24.94
CA ALA A 570 -24.73 -17.01 -25.93
C ALA A 570 -25.27 -15.67 -26.42
N GLU A 571 -26.59 -15.60 -26.68
CA GLU A 571 -27.24 -14.34 -27.06
C GLU A 571 -27.20 -13.31 -25.92
N GLN A 572 -27.42 -13.75 -24.68
CA GLN A 572 -27.24 -12.84 -23.51
C GLN A 572 -25.80 -12.33 -23.39
N LEU A 573 -24.81 -13.18 -23.58
CA LEU A 573 -23.42 -12.84 -23.51
C LEU A 573 -23.01 -11.86 -24.62
N LEU A 574 -23.41 -12.12 -25.85
CA LEU A 574 -23.15 -11.23 -27.00
C LEU A 574 -23.80 -9.84 -26.82
N SER A 575 -24.95 -9.76 -26.16
CA SER A 575 -25.60 -8.49 -25.86
C SER A 575 -24.77 -7.60 -24.91
N LEU A 576 -23.91 -8.19 -24.08
CA LEU A 576 -23.02 -7.50 -23.17
C LEU A 576 -21.74 -6.98 -23.85
N LYS A 577 -21.51 -7.32 -25.14
CA LYS A 577 -20.30 -6.97 -25.91
C LYS A 577 -19.02 -7.31 -25.16
N PRO A 578 -18.72 -8.58 -24.94
CA PRO A 578 -17.56 -8.99 -24.16
C PRO A 578 -16.26 -8.48 -24.79
N LYS A 579 -15.29 -8.07 -23.97
CA LYS A 579 -13.95 -7.60 -24.39
C LYS A 579 -12.87 -8.64 -24.16
N ASP A 580 -13.24 -9.79 -23.67
CA ASP A 580 -12.36 -10.86 -23.28
C ASP A 580 -12.24 -11.91 -24.39
N THR A 581 -10.99 -12.24 -24.77
CA THR A 581 -10.72 -13.21 -25.83
C THR A 581 -11.18 -14.63 -25.48
N GLU A 582 -11.03 -15.06 -24.21
CA GLU A 582 -11.47 -16.39 -23.76
C GLU A 582 -12.96 -16.62 -23.99
N THR A 583 -13.74 -15.58 -23.76
CA THR A 583 -15.20 -15.57 -23.98
C THR A 583 -15.56 -15.81 -25.45
N TYR A 584 -14.87 -15.12 -26.38
CA TYR A 584 -15.11 -15.34 -27.81
C TYR A 584 -14.66 -16.73 -28.27
N VAL A 585 -13.55 -17.23 -27.76
CA VAL A 585 -13.08 -18.61 -28.04
C VAL A 585 -14.12 -19.63 -27.60
N LEU A 586 -14.71 -19.45 -26.43
CA LEU A 586 -15.77 -20.33 -25.92
C LEU A 586 -17.01 -20.32 -26.82
N LEU A 587 -17.46 -19.14 -27.25
CA LEU A 587 -18.60 -18.98 -28.17
C LEU A 587 -18.32 -19.60 -29.52
N LEU A 588 -17.18 -19.33 -30.11
CA LEU A 588 -16.76 -19.88 -31.41
C LEU A 588 -16.72 -21.41 -31.39
N ASN A 589 -16.14 -21.99 -30.33
CA ASN A 589 -16.08 -23.44 -30.15
C ASN A 589 -17.48 -24.06 -29.98
N MET A 590 -18.39 -23.40 -29.29
CA MET A 590 -19.75 -23.86 -29.10
C MET A 590 -20.54 -23.80 -30.42
N TYR A 591 -20.49 -22.71 -31.17
CA TYR A 591 -21.15 -22.57 -32.46
C TYR A 591 -20.58 -23.51 -33.51
N HIS A 592 -19.24 -23.67 -33.54
CA HIS A 592 -18.59 -24.59 -34.46
C HIS A 592 -19.00 -26.05 -34.21
N SER A 593 -18.97 -26.50 -32.94
CA SER A 593 -19.38 -27.87 -32.59
C SER A 593 -20.85 -28.17 -32.88
N ALA A 594 -21.68 -27.14 -32.93
CA ALA A 594 -23.10 -27.24 -33.29
C ALA A 594 -23.39 -27.05 -34.81
N GLY A 595 -22.35 -26.82 -35.64
CA GLY A 595 -22.49 -26.56 -37.07
C GLY A 595 -23.15 -25.24 -37.45
N ARG A 596 -23.20 -24.27 -36.51
CA ARG A 596 -23.85 -22.95 -36.72
C ARG A 596 -22.83 -21.92 -37.26
N PHE A 597 -22.44 -22.08 -38.52
CA PHE A 597 -21.37 -21.26 -39.14
C PHE A 597 -21.74 -19.77 -39.32
N GLU A 598 -23.02 -19.43 -39.45
CA GLU A 598 -23.48 -18.02 -39.49
C GLU A 598 -23.17 -17.30 -38.18
N ASP A 599 -23.44 -17.94 -37.04
CA ASP A 599 -23.15 -17.39 -35.72
C ASP A 599 -21.65 -17.33 -35.43
N VAL A 600 -20.85 -18.27 -35.95
CA VAL A 600 -19.38 -18.20 -35.95
C VAL A 600 -18.92 -16.93 -36.65
N SER A 601 -19.46 -16.64 -37.85
CA SER A 601 -19.09 -15.44 -38.61
C SER A 601 -19.55 -14.16 -37.89
N ARG A 602 -20.72 -14.16 -37.26
CA ARG A 602 -21.23 -13.05 -36.46
C ARG A 602 -20.31 -12.77 -35.23
N ALA A 603 -19.95 -13.79 -34.48
CA ALA A 603 -19.07 -13.67 -33.32
C ALA A 603 -17.68 -13.20 -33.70
N ARG A 604 -17.07 -13.68 -34.81
CA ARG A 604 -15.81 -13.20 -35.36
C ARG A 604 -15.88 -11.73 -35.75
N LYS A 605 -16.96 -11.28 -36.36
CA LYS A 605 -17.17 -9.87 -36.73
C LYS A 605 -17.22 -8.99 -35.47
N MET A 606 -17.97 -9.38 -34.45
CA MET A 606 -18.05 -8.66 -33.18
C MET A 606 -16.69 -8.61 -32.47
N MET A 607 -15.92 -9.69 -32.48
CA MET A 607 -14.57 -9.72 -31.92
C MET A 607 -13.62 -8.72 -32.61
N LYS A 608 -13.74 -8.56 -33.94
CA LYS A 608 -12.97 -7.55 -34.70
C LYS A 608 -13.44 -6.13 -34.36
N GLU A 609 -14.75 -5.89 -34.27
CA GLU A 609 -15.35 -4.58 -33.95
C GLU A 609 -14.93 -4.07 -32.55
N GLU A 610 -14.86 -4.97 -31.56
CA GLU A 610 -14.44 -4.62 -30.19
C GLU A 610 -12.92 -4.62 -30.00
N ASN A 611 -12.12 -4.79 -31.07
CA ASN A 611 -10.64 -4.85 -31.04
C ASN A 611 -10.08 -5.87 -30.03
N VAL A 612 -10.72 -7.03 -29.92
CA VAL A 612 -10.26 -8.09 -29.02
C VAL A 612 -9.07 -8.79 -29.63
N GLY A 613 -7.91 -8.66 -28.97
CA GLY A 613 -6.63 -9.20 -29.46
C GLY A 613 -6.51 -10.72 -29.33
N LYS A 614 -5.46 -11.30 -29.92
CA LYS A 614 -5.15 -12.73 -29.73
C LYS A 614 -4.79 -13.01 -28.27
N LEU A 615 -5.21 -14.17 -27.78
CA LEU A 615 -4.87 -14.63 -26.42
C LEU A 615 -3.38 -14.92 -26.34
N LYS A 616 -2.64 -14.18 -25.51
CA LYS A 616 -1.24 -14.49 -25.20
C LYS A 616 -1.19 -15.37 -23.96
N ASP A 617 -0.81 -16.62 -24.16
CA ASP A 617 -0.69 -17.60 -23.10
C ASP A 617 0.75 -17.76 -22.66
N TRP A 618 1.01 -17.42 -21.41
CA TRP A 618 2.33 -17.46 -20.80
C TRP A 618 2.33 -18.36 -19.58
N SER A 619 3.44 -19.07 -19.40
CA SER A 619 3.74 -19.78 -18.16
C SER A 619 5.14 -19.47 -17.68
N TRP A 620 5.36 -19.44 -16.37
CA TRP A 620 6.68 -19.19 -15.81
C TRP A 620 7.00 -20.10 -14.64
N ILE A 621 8.30 -20.33 -14.47
CA ILE A 621 8.88 -21.16 -13.41
C ILE A 621 10.08 -20.45 -12.80
N SER A 622 10.20 -20.49 -11.46
CA SER A 622 11.35 -19.96 -10.73
C SER A 622 12.34 -21.07 -10.40
N ILE A 623 13.62 -20.90 -10.82
CA ILE A 623 14.71 -21.84 -10.51
C ILE A 623 15.93 -21.04 -10.07
N LYS A 624 16.47 -21.31 -8.86
CA LYS A 624 17.68 -20.67 -8.32
C LYS A 624 17.68 -19.15 -8.46
N TYR A 625 16.59 -18.49 -8.02
CA TYR A 625 16.43 -17.02 -8.06
C TYR A 625 16.28 -16.40 -9.45
N LYS A 626 16.25 -17.21 -10.52
CA LYS A 626 15.89 -16.78 -11.88
C LYS A 626 14.51 -17.30 -12.22
N VAL A 627 13.76 -16.51 -12.96
CA VAL A 627 12.51 -16.97 -13.55
C VAL A 627 12.68 -17.11 -15.04
N TYR A 628 12.05 -18.12 -15.54
CA TYR A 628 12.00 -18.48 -16.94
C TYR A 628 10.56 -18.43 -17.38
N SER A 629 10.28 -17.69 -18.43
CA SER A 629 8.94 -17.52 -19.02
C SER A 629 8.87 -18.27 -20.35
N PHE A 630 7.73 -18.86 -20.64
CA PHE A 630 7.46 -19.61 -21.85
C PHE A 630 6.15 -19.14 -22.45
N GLU A 631 6.13 -18.85 -23.73
CA GLU A 631 4.93 -18.60 -24.52
C GLU A 631 4.52 -19.90 -25.24
N THR A 632 3.26 -20.05 -25.57
CA THR A 632 2.79 -21.18 -26.39
C THR A 632 3.50 -21.15 -27.73
N ASN A 633 4.09 -22.28 -28.14
CA ASN A 633 4.94 -22.42 -29.31
C ASN A 633 6.23 -21.56 -29.31
N ASP A 634 6.77 -21.24 -28.13
CA ASP A 634 7.98 -20.42 -28.02
C ASP A 634 9.21 -21.10 -28.61
N LYS A 635 9.73 -20.51 -29.67
CA LYS A 635 10.98 -20.89 -30.32
C LYS A 635 12.15 -19.93 -30.01
N THR A 636 11.90 -18.90 -29.21
CA THR A 636 12.86 -17.81 -28.95
C THR A 636 13.78 -18.09 -27.78
N HIS A 637 13.39 -19.00 -26.87
CA HIS A 637 14.20 -19.36 -25.71
C HIS A 637 15.53 -20.03 -26.14
N LEU A 638 16.63 -19.64 -25.48
CA LEU A 638 18.00 -20.14 -25.79
C LEU A 638 18.14 -21.67 -25.81
N GLU A 639 17.29 -22.38 -25.05
CA GLU A 639 17.28 -23.85 -24.96
C GLU A 639 16.02 -24.46 -25.58
N SER A 640 15.30 -23.74 -26.44
CA SER A 640 14.00 -24.18 -26.97
C SER A 640 14.04 -25.54 -27.66
N SER A 641 15.07 -25.80 -28.49
CA SER A 641 15.22 -27.07 -29.20
C SER A 641 15.40 -28.27 -28.25
N ARG A 642 16.12 -28.09 -27.15
CA ARG A 642 16.34 -29.12 -26.14
C ARG A 642 15.03 -29.38 -25.36
N ILE A 643 14.36 -28.34 -24.93
CA ILE A 643 13.09 -28.43 -24.17
C ILE A 643 12.01 -29.09 -25.01
N CYS A 644 11.89 -28.72 -26.30
CA CYS A 644 10.90 -29.32 -27.19
C CYS A 644 11.19 -30.84 -27.39
N LYS A 645 12.44 -31.22 -27.56
CA LYS A 645 12.79 -32.65 -27.67
C LYS A 645 12.48 -33.44 -26.42
N SER A 646 12.79 -32.88 -25.25
CA SER A 646 12.44 -33.51 -23.97
C SER A 646 10.93 -33.57 -23.74
N LEU A 647 10.17 -32.56 -24.19
CA LEU A 647 8.71 -32.58 -24.15
C LEU A 647 8.13 -33.66 -25.09
N GLU A 648 8.70 -33.86 -26.30
CA GLU A 648 8.31 -34.92 -27.21
C GLU A 648 8.53 -36.31 -26.59
N ASP A 649 9.67 -36.49 -25.91
CA ASP A 649 9.96 -37.73 -25.17
C ASP A 649 8.97 -37.98 -24.02
N LEU A 650 8.60 -36.93 -23.29
CA LEU A 650 7.59 -37.01 -22.24
C LEU A 650 6.18 -37.30 -22.79
N LEU A 651 5.80 -36.69 -23.91
CA LEU A 651 4.56 -36.94 -24.61
C LEU A 651 4.47 -38.39 -25.11
N ALA A 652 5.58 -38.93 -25.69
CA ALA A 652 5.65 -40.31 -26.12
C ALA A 652 5.46 -41.29 -24.94
N LYS A 653 6.12 -41.03 -23.82
CA LYS A 653 5.96 -41.83 -22.58
C LYS A 653 4.55 -41.69 -22.00
N ALA A 654 3.94 -40.51 -22.02
CA ALA A 654 2.57 -40.30 -21.54
C ALA A 654 1.56 -41.06 -22.44
N LYS A 655 1.75 -41.04 -23.76
CA LYS A 655 0.92 -41.80 -24.73
C LYS A 655 0.99 -43.30 -24.49
N SER A 656 2.16 -43.83 -24.15
CA SER A 656 2.31 -45.26 -23.82
C SER A 656 1.55 -45.68 -22.56
N LEU A 657 1.21 -44.71 -21.68
CA LEU A 657 0.38 -44.91 -20.49
C LEU A 657 -1.12 -44.62 -20.69
N GLY A 658 -1.52 -44.32 -21.96
CA GLY A 658 -2.93 -44.07 -22.29
C GLY A 658 -3.33 -42.58 -22.30
N TYR A 659 -2.37 -41.66 -22.38
CA TYR A 659 -2.69 -40.26 -22.63
C TYR A 659 -3.11 -40.04 -24.08
N GLU A 660 -4.29 -39.55 -24.30
CA GLU A 660 -4.80 -39.10 -25.59
C GLU A 660 -4.77 -37.58 -25.66
N MET A 661 -4.11 -37.06 -26.69
CA MET A 661 -4.03 -35.62 -26.92
C MET A 661 -5.37 -35.12 -27.46
N LEU A 662 -6.02 -34.22 -26.73
CA LEU A 662 -7.27 -33.60 -27.21
C LEU A 662 -6.89 -32.49 -28.20
N GLU A 663 -7.38 -32.60 -29.44
CA GLU A 663 -7.22 -31.52 -30.42
C GLU A 663 -8.01 -30.29 -29.97
N SER A 664 -7.31 -29.24 -29.59
CA SER A 664 -7.93 -27.91 -29.45
C SER A 664 -8.19 -27.36 -30.86
N VAL A 665 -9.44 -27.01 -31.14
CA VAL A 665 -9.78 -26.27 -32.36
C VAL A 665 -9.18 -24.87 -32.22
N GLU A 666 -7.97 -24.68 -32.77
CA GLU A 666 -7.44 -23.34 -32.92
C GLU A 666 -8.26 -22.55 -33.95
N ILE A 667 -8.48 -21.28 -33.65
CA ILE A 667 -8.99 -20.32 -34.62
C ILE A 667 -7.83 -20.04 -35.58
N LEU A 668 -7.65 -20.92 -36.56
CA LEU A 668 -6.76 -20.67 -37.69
C LEU A 668 -7.40 -19.59 -38.55
N ASP A 669 -6.66 -18.52 -38.82
CA ASP A 669 -7.01 -17.55 -39.82
C ASP A 669 -7.00 -18.29 -41.18
N GLU A 670 -8.18 -18.55 -41.75
CA GLU A 670 -8.33 -19.17 -43.10
C GLU A 670 -7.92 -18.23 -44.24
N GLU A 671 -7.13 -17.19 -43.98
CA GLU A 671 -6.67 -16.27 -45.04
C GLU A 671 -5.39 -16.69 -45.76
N GLU A 672 -4.67 -17.73 -45.31
CA GLU A 672 -3.53 -18.26 -46.05
C GLU A 672 -3.70 -19.77 -46.29
N GLY A 673 -4.11 -20.08 -47.51
CA GLY A 673 -4.36 -21.43 -48.01
C GLY A 673 -3.10 -22.27 -48.20
N GLU A 674 -2.46 -22.71 -47.10
CA GLU A 674 -1.51 -23.82 -47.12
C GLU A 674 -1.91 -24.85 -46.05
N LYS A 675 -2.45 -25.97 -46.54
CA LYS A 675 -2.59 -27.22 -45.77
C LYS A 675 -1.18 -27.78 -45.50
N THR A 676 -0.49 -27.24 -44.50
CA THR A 676 0.66 -27.90 -43.91
C THR A 676 0.15 -28.77 -42.75
N SER A 677 0.59 -30.02 -42.71
CA SER A 677 0.40 -31.00 -41.64
C SER A 677 0.50 -30.30 -40.27
N SER A 678 -0.58 -30.35 -39.44
CA SER A 678 -0.72 -29.64 -38.18
C SER A 678 0.56 -29.72 -37.33
N PRO A 679 1.27 -28.62 -37.07
CA PRO A 679 2.39 -28.65 -36.15
C PRO A 679 1.85 -28.93 -34.74
N THR A 680 2.53 -29.82 -34.02
CA THR A 680 2.22 -30.12 -32.63
C THR A 680 2.29 -28.83 -31.81
N ILE A 681 1.14 -28.43 -31.19
CA ILE A 681 1.08 -27.23 -30.41
C ILE A 681 1.72 -27.48 -29.04
N TYR A 682 2.74 -26.73 -28.72
CA TYR A 682 3.43 -26.79 -27.43
C TYR A 682 2.86 -25.71 -26.50
N HIS A 683 1.94 -26.11 -25.62
CA HIS A 683 1.40 -25.20 -24.60
C HIS A 683 2.47 -24.70 -23.65
N SER A 684 2.39 -23.44 -23.25
CA SER A 684 3.38 -22.74 -22.40
C SER A 684 3.69 -23.48 -21.10
N GLU A 685 2.67 -24.05 -20.43
CA GLU A 685 2.83 -24.79 -19.18
C GLU A 685 3.54 -26.14 -19.38
N LYS A 686 3.33 -26.81 -20.52
CA LYS A 686 4.03 -28.06 -20.82
C LYS A 686 5.52 -27.81 -20.98
N LEU A 687 5.90 -26.71 -21.63
CA LEU A 687 7.30 -26.26 -21.76
C LEU A 687 7.91 -25.92 -20.40
N ALA A 688 7.20 -25.13 -19.60
CA ALA A 688 7.66 -24.71 -18.25
C ALA A 688 7.87 -25.92 -17.32
N ILE A 689 6.95 -26.89 -17.33
CA ILE A 689 7.06 -28.12 -16.52
C ILE A 689 8.25 -28.96 -16.98
N THR A 690 8.41 -29.17 -18.29
CA THR A 690 9.52 -29.92 -18.83
C THR A 690 10.86 -29.30 -18.44
N PHE A 691 11.00 -27.99 -18.60
CA PHE A 691 12.17 -27.24 -18.14
C PHE A 691 12.42 -27.40 -16.64
N GLY A 692 11.37 -27.36 -15.83
CA GLY A 692 11.44 -27.56 -14.39
C GLY A 692 11.89 -28.96 -13.99
N LEU A 693 11.45 -29.98 -14.71
CA LEU A 693 11.86 -31.38 -14.47
C LEU A 693 13.34 -31.59 -14.73
N GLU A 694 13.90 -30.90 -15.71
CA GLU A 694 15.33 -31.00 -16.07
C GLU A 694 16.27 -30.22 -15.16
N ASN A 695 15.84 -29.04 -14.69
CA ASN A 695 16.73 -28.08 -14.03
C ASN A 695 16.55 -28.00 -12.49
N LEU A 696 15.51 -28.60 -11.93
CA LEU A 696 15.30 -28.70 -10.48
C LEU A 696 15.80 -30.05 -9.94
N PRO A 697 16.31 -30.12 -8.69
CA PRO A 697 16.69 -31.37 -8.03
C PRO A 697 15.55 -32.39 -8.06
N SER A 698 15.87 -33.68 -8.19
CA SER A 698 14.91 -34.79 -8.43
C SER A 698 13.79 -34.88 -7.36
N PHE A 699 14.01 -34.40 -6.14
CA PHE A 699 13.03 -34.43 -5.05
C PHE A 699 12.26 -33.13 -4.87
N SER A 700 12.59 -32.07 -5.60
CA SER A 700 11.93 -30.77 -5.46
C SER A 700 10.62 -30.74 -6.24
N PRO A 701 9.55 -30.20 -5.67
CA PRO A 701 8.30 -29.97 -6.40
C PRO A 701 8.51 -28.97 -7.55
N VAL A 702 7.85 -29.21 -8.68
CA VAL A 702 7.84 -28.29 -9.83
C VAL A 702 6.69 -27.30 -9.65
N ARG A 703 6.99 -26.01 -9.56
CA ARG A 703 5.97 -24.95 -9.39
C ARG A 703 5.92 -24.07 -10.61
N VAL A 704 4.77 -24.07 -11.29
CA VAL A 704 4.52 -23.28 -12.49
C VAL A 704 3.35 -22.33 -12.25
N VAL A 705 3.45 -21.13 -12.77
CA VAL A 705 2.35 -20.16 -12.81
C VAL A 705 1.94 -19.94 -14.25
N LYS A 706 0.63 -19.95 -14.52
CA LYS A 706 0.04 -19.76 -15.84
C LYS A 706 -0.83 -18.52 -15.86
N SER A 707 -0.76 -17.75 -16.94
CA SER A 707 -1.54 -16.50 -17.11
C SER A 707 -3.02 -16.74 -17.33
N THR A 708 -3.35 -17.85 -18.01
CA THR A 708 -4.72 -18.25 -18.38
C THR A 708 -5.18 -19.45 -17.57
N LEU A 709 -6.39 -19.94 -17.83
CA LEU A 709 -6.88 -21.20 -17.25
C LEU A 709 -6.10 -22.39 -17.80
N LEU A 710 -5.92 -23.40 -16.96
CA LEU A 710 -5.30 -24.65 -17.39
C LEU A 710 -6.30 -25.45 -18.24
N CYS A 711 -5.97 -25.76 -19.50
CA CYS A 711 -6.85 -26.51 -20.38
C CYS A 711 -6.95 -28.00 -19.99
N THR A 712 -8.01 -28.68 -20.40
CA THR A 712 -8.27 -30.09 -20.08
C THR A 712 -7.15 -30.99 -20.58
N ASP A 713 -6.61 -30.73 -21.76
CA ASP A 713 -5.50 -31.49 -22.35
C ASP A 713 -4.24 -31.39 -21.50
N SER A 714 -3.82 -30.16 -21.15
CA SER A 714 -2.66 -29.93 -20.28
C SER A 714 -2.88 -30.49 -18.87
N HIS A 715 -4.08 -30.36 -18.31
CA HIS A 715 -4.40 -30.93 -17.01
C HIS A 715 -4.24 -32.46 -17.00
N ASN A 716 -4.71 -33.15 -18.04
CA ASN A 716 -4.53 -34.59 -18.18
C ASN A 716 -3.06 -34.95 -18.40
N PHE A 717 -2.35 -34.25 -19.29
CA PHE A 717 -0.91 -34.42 -19.50
C PHE A 717 -0.13 -34.36 -18.18
N ILE A 718 -0.38 -33.34 -17.35
CA ILE A 718 0.33 -33.15 -16.08
C ILE A 718 0.08 -34.28 -15.09
N LYS A 719 -1.12 -34.89 -15.08
CA LYS A 719 -1.39 -36.10 -14.29
C LYS A 719 -0.43 -37.23 -14.66
N TYR A 720 -0.31 -37.53 -15.96
CA TYR A 720 0.61 -38.56 -16.43
C TYR A 720 2.05 -38.22 -16.12
N VAL A 721 2.47 -36.97 -16.33
CA VAL A 721 3.83 -36.53 -16.00
C VAL A 721 4.14 -36.62 -14.51
N SER A 722 3.18 -36.33 -13.64
CA SER A 722 3.37 -36.49 -12.18
C SER A 722 3.56 -37.94 -11.78
N THR A 723 2.91 -38.90 -12.47
CA THR A 723 3.12 -40.33 -12.29
C THR A 723 4.47 -40.78 -12.83
N LEU A 724 4.83 -40.34 -14.02
CA LEU A 724 6.09 -40.70 -14.69
C LEU A 724 7.31 -40.19 -13.94
N SER A 725 7.26 -38.97 -13.44
CA SER A 725 8.39 -38.34 -12.74
C SER A 725 8.45 -38.67 -11.25
N GLY A 726 7.36 -39.18 -10.65
CA GLY A 726 7.20 -39.38 -9.21
C GLY A 726 7.29 -38.07 -8.42
N ARG A 727 7.15 -36.91 -9.09
CA ARG A 727 7.31 -35.59 -8.49
C ARG A 727 5.97 -34.90 -8.30
N GLU A 728 5.91 -34.10 -7.25
CA GLU A 728 4.82 -33.17 -7.05
C GLU A 728 4.93 -32.03 -8.05
N ILE A 729 3.85 -31.77 -8.79
CA ILE A 729 3.75 -30.66 -9.75
C ILE A 729 2.63 -29.75 -9.26
N ILE A 730 2.94 -28.48 -9.07
CA ILE A 730 2.00 -27.46 -8.63
C ILE A 730 1.85 -26.45 -9.76
N VAL A 731 0.65 -26.35 -10.30
CA VAL A 731 0.32 -25.34 -11.32
C VAL A 731 -0.71 -24.38 -10.74
N ARG A 732 -0.36 -23.11 -10.73
CA ARG A 732 -1.29 -22.04 -10.39
C ARG A 732 -1.75 -21.36 -11.66
N ASP A 733 -3.02 -21.48 -11.98
CA ASP A 733 -3.66 -20.77 -13.09
C ASP A 733 -4.32 -19.44 -12.61
N SER A 734 -5.03 -18.77 -13.50
CA SER A 734 -5.68 -17.48 -13.20
C SER A 734 -6.72 -17.56 -12.08
N LYS A 735 -7.32 -18.74 -11.80
CA LYS A 735 -8.40 -18.93 -10.81
C LYS A 735 -8.05 -19.87 -9.68
N ARG A 736 -7.16 -20.88 -9.90
CA ARG A 736 -6.97 -22.01 -8.98
C ARG A 736 -5.52 -22.42 -8.85
N LEU A 737 -5.26 -23.23 -7.82
CA LEU A 737 -4.02 -23.93 -7.64
C LEU A 737 -4.27 -25.43 -7.78
N HIS A 738 -3.56 -26.06 -8.71
CA HIS A 738 -3.61 -27.48 -9.00
C HIS A 738 -2.35 -28.16 -8.44
N LYS A 739 -2.56 -29.10 -7.53
CA LYS A 739 -1.50 -29.90 -6.97
C LYS A 739 -1.62 -31.33 -7.50
N PHE A 740 -0.68 -31.75 -8.32
CA PHE A 740 -0.62 -33.08 -8.93
C PHE A 740 0.38 -33.96 -8.18
N VAL A 741 -0.09 -35.10 -7.71
CA VAL A 741 0.72 -36.09 -7.02
C VAL A 741 0.27 -37.49 -7.49
N ASN A 742 1.19 -38.29 -7.99
CA ASN A 742 0.94 -39.66 -8.43
C ASN A 742 -0.34 -39.80 -9.31
N GLY A 743 -0.47 -38.95 -10.31
CA GLY A 743 -1.57 -38.99 -11.26
C GLY A 743 -2.90 -38.41 -10.76
N LYS A 744 -2.97 -37.93 -9.52
CA LYS A 744 -4.17 -37.31 -8.95
C LYS A 744 -3.97 -35.82 -8.82
N CYS A 745 -5.02 -35.04 -9.11
CA CYS A 745 -5.03 -33.61 -8.89
C CYS A 745 -5.88 -33.25 -7.67
N SER A 746 -5.48 -32.22 -6.90
CA SER A 746 -6.26 -31.68 -5.78
C SER A 746 -7.65 -31.16 -6.16
N CYS A 747 -7.90 -30.87 -7.44
CA CYS A 747 -9.22 -30.46 -7.95
C CYS A 747 -10.24 -31.60 -8.08
N GLY A 748 -9.87 -32.87 -7.80
CA GLY A 748 -10.78 -34.02 -7.75
C GLY A 748 -11.44 -34.44 -9.07
N ASN A 749 -10.77 -34.30 -10.21
CA ASN A 749 -11.30 -34.57 -11.56
C ASN A 749 -12.52 -33.71 -11.97
N PHE A 750 -12.93 -32.74 -11.21
CA PHE A 750 -13.98 -31.78 -11.56
C PHE A 750 -13.55 -30.82 -12.70
N TYR A 751 -12.38 -31.06 -13.29
CA TYR A 751 -11.80 -30.18 -14.33
C TYR A 751 -12.29 -30.48 -15.75
N GLY A 752 -12.99 -31.58 -15.97
CA GLY A 752 -13.55 -31.91 -17.30
C GLY A 752 -14.71 -31.02 -17.74
N LEU A 753 -14.95 -29.90 -17.05
CA LEU A 753 -16.16 -29.11 -17.23
C LEU A 753 -15.95 -27.62 -17.57
N LEU A 754 -14.73 -27.21 -17.93
CA LEU A 754 -14.51 -25.86 -18.49
C LEU A 754 -13.79 -25.92 -19.84
#